data_c50f6e0dfd6835d8925c4469d009c3ee
#
_entry.id   c50f6e0dfd6835d8925c4469d009c3ee
#
_cell.length_a   1.000
_cell.length_b   1.000
_cell.length_c   1.000
_cell.angle_alpha   90.00
_cell.angle_beta   90.00
_cell.angle_gamma   90.00
#
_symmetry.space_group_name_H-M   'P 1'
#
loop_
_entity.id
_entity.type
_entity.pdbx_description
1 polymer ?
#
loop_
_entity_poly.entity_id
_entity_poly.type
_entity_poly.pdbx_seq_one_letter_code
_entity_poly.pdbx_strand_id
1 'polypeptide(L)'
;MAELTPMMQQYMKTKEEYKDCILFYRLGDFYEMFFDDAKIASKELELTLTGKNCGLEERAPMCGIPYHAVEGYLSRLVSKGYKVAICEQMEDPALAKGLVRREVVRIVTPGTNICEQSLDESRNNYIMSIVYVSDRFGISFADVTTGDYFVTEVDSARKLMDEMYKFSPREVVCNEALMMSGIDFQDMKDRLGFTMYSLENWYFDDDLCRQGLLDHFHVKSLEGLGVSDFGCGIIAAGALLRYLTETQKTSLEHLSKLIPYVSGNYMVIDSSSRRNLELVETLREKQKRGSLLWVLDKTRTAMGARTLRGYLEQPLIDREEIERRLNAIEELNSQMITREELREYLSPIYDLERLIGRISYQTANPRDLIAFKTSLQMLPPIRLLLQELKTPLMREICGELDTLEDLQDLLERSIQEDPPVSVRDGNILKDGYNEDVDKFRKAKTEGKSWLAQIETKERERTGIKNLRIKYNKVFGYYLEVTNSYKDLVPEDYIRKQTLTNAERYITPELKELEDTILGAEEKLTALEYELFTGIRDRIASEVVRIQKTAKAVAKLDVFASLAYVADRNHYVKPKINERGVIDIRGGRHPVVEQMLPGQMFISNDTYLDNGANRIAVITGPNMAGKSTYMRQTALIVLLAQVGSFVPADSADIGIVDRIFTRVGASDDLASGQSTFMVEMNEVSNILRNATPKSLLILDEIGRGTSTFDGLAIAWAVIEHIADKRILGAKTLFA
;
A
#
# COMPACT_ATOMS: atom_id res chain seq x y z
N MET A 1 -47.18 -18.57 -10.68
CA MET A 1 -46.31 -17.46 -10.26
C MET A 1 -44.99 -17.61 -10.98
N ALA A 2 -44.52 -16.59 -11.64
CA ALA A 2 -43.21 -16.65 -12.27
C ALA A 2 -42.14 -16.79 -11.19
N GLU A 3 -41.38 -17.88 -11.21
CA GLU A 3 -40.30 -18.12 -10.25
C GLU A 3 -38.95 -17.75 -10.88
N LEU A 4 -38.07 -17.19 -10.08
CA LEU A 4 -36.71 -16.91 -10.49
C LEU A 4 -35.99 -18.18 -10.90
N THR A 5 -35.15 -18.08 -11.93
CA THR A 5 -34.30 -19.21 -12.35
C THR A 5 -33.41 -19.68 -11.18
N PRO A 6 -33.04 -20.99 -11.10
CA PRO A 6 -32.20 -21.48 -10.00
C PRO A 6 -30.91 -20.69 -9.78
N MET A 7 -30.26 -20.26 -10.86
CA MET A 7 -29.06 -19.41 -10.79
C MET A 7 -29.38 -18.04 -10.17
N MET A 8 -30.51 -17.44 -10.53
CA MET A 8 -30.90 -16.13 -10.00
C MET A 8 -31.35 -16.23 -8.52
N GLN A 9 -31.94 -17.36 -8.12
CA GLN A 9 -32.21 -17.62 -6.70
C GLN A 9 -30.92 -17.72 -5.88
N GLN A 10 -29.90 -18.40 -6.40
CA GLN A 10 -28.59 -18.47 -5.78
C GLN A 10 -27.94 -17.07 -5.66
N TYR A 11 -28.01 -16.26 -6.74
CA TYR A 11 -27.52 -14.89 -6.72
C TYR A 11 -28.22 -14.05 -5.66
N MET A 12 -29.55 -14.07 -5.59
CA MET A 12 -30.33 -13.29 -4.63
C MET A 12 -30.02 -13.69 -3.19
N LYS A 13 -29.84 -14.99 -2.91
CA LYS A 13 -29.44 -15.49 -1.60
C LYS A 13 -28.07 -14.94 -1.21
N THR A 14 -27.09 -15.02 -2.10
CA THR A 14 -25.77 -14.44 -1.85
C THR A 14 -25.83 -12.91 -1.65
N LYS A 15 -26.62 -12.21 -2.48
CA LYS A 15 -26.81 -10.76 -2.35
C LYS A 15 -27.46 -10.36 -1.03
N GLU A 16 -28.34 -11.17 -0.50
CA GLU A 16 -28.99 -10.91 0.79
C GLU A 16 -28.00 -10.93 1.96
N GLU A 17 -26.96 -11.77 1.88
CA GLU A 17 -25.87 -11.82 2.86
C GLU A 17 -24.92 -10.63 2.71
N TYR A 18 -24.77 -10.05 1.50
CA TYR A 18 -23.82 -8.96 1.19
C TYR A 18 -24.55 -7.74 0.62
N LYS A 19 -25.58 -7.26 1.31
CA LYS A 19 -26.46 -6.16 0.86
C LYS A 19 -25.72 -4.85 0.61
N ASP A 20 -24.71 -4.55 1.40
CA ASP A 20 -23.90 -3.34 1.36
C ASP A 20 -22.74 -3.38 0.33
N CYS A 21 -22.57 -4.49 -0.37
CA CYS A 21 -21.53 -4.70 -1.36
C CYS A 21 -22.11 -4.78 -2.79
N ILE A 22 -21.40 -4.28 -3.79
CA ILE A 22 -21.65 -4.61 -5.18
C ILE A 22 -21.16 -6.05 -5.40
N LEU A 23 -22.03 -6.94 -5.86
CA LEU A 23 -21.70 -8.35 -6.01
C LEU A 23 -21.16 -8.65 -7.42
N PHE A 24 -19.88 -8.97 -7.51
CA PHE A 24 -19.24 -9.50 -8.71
C PHE A 24 -19.43 -11.01 -8.75
N TYR A 25 -20.41 -11.46 -9.52
CA TYR A 25 -20.85 -12.85 -9.55
C TYR A 25 -20.26 -13.60 -10.74
N ARG A 26 -19.39 -14.58 -10.52
CA ARG A 26 -18.69 -15.31 -11.56
C ARG A 26 -19.64 -16.21 -12.37
N LEU A 27 -19.67 -15.98 -13.68
CA LEU A 27 -20.39 -16.79 -14.65
C LEU A 27 -19.51 -17.04 -15.88
N GLY A 28 -18.89 -18.21 -15.92
CA GLY A 28 -17.90 -18.53 -16.95
C GLY A 28 -16.72 -17.57 -16.95
N ASP A 29 -16.48 -16.89 -18.06
CA ASP A 29 -15.36 -15.95 -18.21
C ASP A 29 -15.68 -14.51 -17.82
N PHE A 30 -16.84 -14.27 -17.19
CA PHE A 30 -17.27 -12.95 -16.78
C PHE A 30 -17.63 -12.91 -15.29
N TYR A 31 -17.46 -11.72 -14.69
CA TYR A 31 -18.21 -11.32 -13.51
C TYR A 31 -19.43 -10.54 -13.97
N GLU A 32 -20.60 -11.04 -13.65
CA GLU A 32 -21.86 -10.38 -13.96
C GLU A 32 -22.48 -9.77 -12.72
N MET A 33 -23.05 -8.59 -12.87
CA MET A 33 -23.78 -7.86 -11.85
C MET A 33 -25.23 -7.74 -12.29
N PHE A 34 -26.16 -7.82 -11.34
CA PHE A 34 -27.58 -7.80 -11.63
C PHE A 34 -28.33 -6.74 -10.81
N PHE A 35 -29.53 -6.39 -11.26
CA PHE A 35 -30.46 -5.45 -10.60
C PHE A 35 -29.79 -4.10 -10.30
N ASP A 36 -29.85 -3.64 -9.05
CA ASP A 36 -29.32 -2.33 -8.66
C ASP A 36 -27.78 -2.29 -8.71
N ASP A 37 -27.11 -3.40 -8.41
CA ASP A 37 -25.66 -3.52 -8.60
C ASP A 37 -25.25 -3.26 -10.06
N ALA A 38 -26.02 -3.79 -11.01
CA ALA A 38 -25.78 -3.56 -12.42
C ALA A 38 -25.98 -2.10 -12.83
N LYS A 39 -27.01 -1.43 -12.30
CA LYS A 39 -27.26 -0.01 -12.57
C LYS A 39 -26.14 0.87 -12.04
N ILE A 40 -25.69 0.60 -10.80
CA ILE A 40 -24.58 1.33 -10.18
C ILE A 40 -23.29 1.08 -10.96
N ALA A 41 -22.90 -0.18 -11.14
CA ALA A 41 -21.67 -0.54 -11.82
C ALA A 41 -21.63 -0.06 -13.28
N SER A 42 -22.75 -0.14 -14.02
CA SER A 42 -22.86 0.40 -15.37
C SER A 42 -22.56 1.89 -15.43
N LYS A 43 -23.12 2.67 -14.50
CA LYS A 43 -22.88 4.12 -14.41
C LYS A 43 -21.45 4.45 -14.00
N GLU A 44 -20.95 3.81 -12.94
CA GLU A 44 -19.64 4.15 -12.35
C GLU A 44 -18.45 3.66 -13.20
N LEU A 45 -18.64 2.57 -13.94
CA LEU A 45 -17.60 1.94 -14.76
C LEU A 45 -17.79 2.21 -16.27
N GLU A 46 -18.85 2.92 -16.67
CA GLU A 46 -19.20 3.20 -18.06
C GLU A 46 -19.43 1.92 -18.88
N LEU A 47 -20.09 0.92 -18.26
CA LEU A 47 -20.42 -0.34 -18.90
C LEU A 47 -21.79 -0.31 -19.57
N THR A 48 -21.96 -1.06 -20.64
CA THR A 48 -23.26 -1.22 -21.28
C THR A 48 -24.22 -2.00 -20.36
N LEU A 49 -25.34 -1.38 -20.01
CA LEU A 49 -26.41 -2.04 -19.28
C LEU A 49 -27.27 -2.85 -20.25
N THR A 50 -27.38 -4.14 -20.00
CA THR A 50 -28.17 -5.10 -20.78
C THR A 50 -29.23 -5.77 -19.92
N GLY A 51 -29.94 -6.77 -20.42
CA GLY A 51 -30.94 -7.52 -19.65
C GLY A 51 -30.73 -9.01 -19.80
N LYS A 52 -30.79 -9.76 -18.67
CA LYS A 52 -30.73 -11.23 -18.63
C LYS A 52 -32.10 -11.81 -18.26
N ASN A 53 -32.49 -12.90 -18.89
CA ASN A 53 -33.71 -13.60 -18.50
C ASN A 53 -33.55 -14.19 -17.09
N CYS A 54 -34.40 -13.80 -16.16
CA CYS A 54 -34.36 -14.21 -14.75
C CYS A 54 -35.52 -15.12 -14.34
N GLY A 55 -36.45 -15.46 -15.29
CA GLY A 55 -37.64 -16.23 -14.98
C GLY A 55 -38.88 -15.35 -14.69
N LEU A 56 -38.73 -14.05 -14.62
CA LEU A 56 -39.82 -13.07 -14.51
C LEU A 56 -40.18 -12.53 -15.89
N GLU A 57 -41.32 -11.84 -16.00
CA GLU A 57 -41.78 -11.21 -17.26
C GLU A 57 -40.79 -10.14 -17.74
N GLU A 58 -40.20 -9.39 -16.81
CA GLU A 58 -39.16 -8.40 -17.11
C GLU A 58 -37.75 -9.02 -16.97
N ARG A 59 -36.86 -8.64 -17.89
CA ARG A 59 -35.46 -9.03 -17.82
C ARG A 59 -34.75 -8.32 -16.67
N ALA A 60 -33.96 -9.05 -15.90
CA ALA A 60 -33.10 -8.43 -14.87
C ALA A 60 -32.03 -7.51 -15.53
N PRO A 61 -31.93 -6.24 -15.14
CA PRO A 61 -30.81 -5.40 -15.55
C PRO A 61 -29.49 -6.09 -15.25
N MET A 62 -28.56 -6.10 -16.20
CA MET A 62 -27.28 -6.80 -16.09
C MET A 62 -26.20 -6.02 -16.80
N CYS A 63 -25.00 -5.98 -16.19
CA CYS A 63 -23.74 -5.65 -16.85
C CYS A 63 -22.67 -6.66 -16.44
N GLY A 64 -21.60 -6.75 -17.21
CA GLY A 64 -20.54 -7.73 -16.93
C GLY A 64 -19.17 -7.24 -17.38
N ILE A 65 -18.15 -7.76 -16.73
CA ILE A 65 -16.74 -7.49 -17.03
C ILE A 65 -16.01 -8.83 -17.23
N PRO A 66 -15.00 -8.89 -18.13
CA PRO A 66 -14.16 -10.07 -18.25
C PRO A 66 -13.39 -10.32 -16.96
N TYR A 67 -13.34 -11.58 -16.49
CA TYR A 67 -12.71 -11.89 -15.21
C TYR A 67 -11.23 -11.53 -15.16
N HIS A 68 -10.52 -11.67 -16.27
CA HIS A 68 -9.08 -11.33 -16.35
C HIS A 68 -8.80 -9.82 -16.27
N ALA A 69 -9.81 -8.98 -16.46
CA ALA A 69 -9.71 -7.53 -16.39
C ALA A 69 -10.28 -6.95 -15.08
N VAL A 70 -10.68 -7.80 -14.13
CA VAL A 70 -11.41 -7.43 -12.91
C VAL A 70 -10.70 -6.37 -12.08
N GLU A 71 -9.38 -6.45 -11.94
CA GLU A 71 -8.59 -5.57 -11.07
C GLU A 71 -8.75 -4.08 -11.41
N GLY A 72 -8.74 -3.72 -12.69
CA GLY A 72 -8.92 -2.32 -13.12
C GLY A 72 -10.33 -1.77 -12.83
N TYR A 73 -11.36 -2.60 -13.00
CA TYR A 73 -12.73 -2.21 -12.68
C TYR A 73 -13.00 -2.16 -11.18
N LEU A 74 -12.46 -3.14 -10.45
CA LEU A 74 -12.52 -3.20 -9.00
C LEU A 74 -11.92 -1.94 -8.36
N SER A 75 -10.72 -1.56 -8.77
CA SER A 75 -10.05 -0.36 -8.29
C SER A 75 -10.84 0.92 -8.52
N ARG A 76 -11.51 1.04 -9.66
CA ARG A 76 -12.36 2.19 -9.98
C ARG A 76 -13.58 2.30 -9.04
N LEU A 77 -14.23 1.20 -8.71
CA LEU A 77 -15.35 1.20 -7.76
C LEU A 77 -14.89 1.49 -6.34
N VAL A 78 -13.85 0.80 -5.91
CA VAL A 78 -13.32 0.90 -4.54
C VAL A 78 -12.75 2.31 -4.27
N SER A 79 -12.09 2.94 -5.25
CA SER A 79 -11.61 4.33 -5.13
C SER A 79 -12.74 5.35 -4.95
N LYS A 80 -13.97 5.01 -5.39
CA LYS A 80 -15.18 5.81 -5.17
C LYS A 80 -15.91 5.47 -3.86
N GLY A 81 -15.35 4.59 -3.03
CA GLY A 81 -15.87 4.23 -1.72
C GLY A 81 -16.84 3.03 -1.72
N TYR A 82 -17.05 2.36 -2.85
CA TYR A 82 -17.89 1.16 -2.89
C TYR A 82 -17.16 -0.06 -2.32
N LYS A 83 -17.90 -0.92 -1.63
CA LYS A 83 -17.45 -2.27 -1.27
C LYS A 83 -17.85 -3.24 -2.37
N VAL A 84 -16.97 -4.16 -2.72
CA VAL A 84 -17.22 -5.16 -3.77
C VAL A 84 -16.99 -6.56 -3.22
N ALA A 85 -18.02 -7.40 -3.26
CA ALA A 85 -17.92 -8.82 -2.91
C ALA A 85 -17.62 -9.65 -4.17
N ILE A 86 -16.51 -10.38 -4.14
CA ILE A 86 -16.09 -11.25 -5.24
C ILE A 86 -16.60 -12.66 -4.99
N CYS A 87 -17.51 -13.13 -5.83
CA CYS A 87 -18.13 -14.45 -5.75
C CYS A 87 -17.57 -15.35 -6.85
N GLU A 88 -16.85 -16.40 -6.47
CA GLU A 88 -16.20 -17.35 -7.38
C GLU A 88 -16.95 -18.68 -7.49
N GLN A 89 -16.71 -19.39 -8.59
CA GLN A 89 -17.13 -20.77 -8.79
C GLN A 89 -16.19 -21.70 -8.01
N MET A 90 -16.74 -22.49 -7.09
CA MET A 90 -16.00 -23.37 -6.20
C MET A 90 -15.75 -24.77 -6.80
N GLU A 91 -16.31 -25.06 -7.97
CA GLU A 91 -16.18 -26.34 -8.66
C GLU A 91 -16.12 -26.12 -10.17
N ASP A 92 -15.54 -27.07 -10.90
CA ASP A 92 -15.48 -27.02 -12.35
C ASP A 92 -16.88 -27.17 -12.94
N PRO A 93 -17.35 -26.21 -13.74
CA PRO A 93 -18.65 -26.29 -14.40
C PRO A 93 -18.85 -27.56 -15.26
N ALA A 94 -17.76 -28.14 -15.80
CA ALA A 94 -17.80 -29.36 -16.61
C ALA A 94 -18.08 -30.63 -15.78
N LEU A 95 -17.74 -30.59 -14.46
CA LEU A 95 -17.91 -31.72 -13.54
C LEU A 95 -19.15 -31.59 -12.64
N ALA A 96 -19.77 -30.41 -12.60
CA ALA A 96 -20.90 -30.13 -11.72
C ALA A 96 -22.15 -30.90 -12.14
N LYS A 97 -22.71 -31.68 -11.21
CA LYS A 97 -24.02 -32.38 -11.39
C LYS A 97 -25.17 -31.45 -11.00
N GLY A 98 -25.36 -30.35 -11.74
CA GLY A 98 -26.42 -29.38 -11.44
C GLY A 98 -25.92 -27.94 -11.47
N LEU A 99 -26.42 -27.10 -10.53
CA LEU A 99 -26.01 -25.71 -10.43
C LEU A 99 -24.61 -25.62 -9.77
N VAL A 100 -23.66 -24.98 -10.45
CA VAL A 100 -22.31 -24.78 -9.93
C VAL A 100 -22.37 -24.02 -8.61
N ARG A 101 -21.70 -24.55 -7.59
CA ARG A 101 -21.57 -23.90 -6.29
C ARG A 101 -20.70 -22.64 -6.39
N ARG A 102 -21.17 -21.56 -5.78
CA ARG A 102 -20.48 -20.27 -5.75
C ARG A 102 -20.46 -19.73 -4.35
N GLU A 103 -19.32 -19.12 -3.98
CA GLU A 103 -19.14 -18.51 -2.65
C GLU A 103 -18.40 -17.18 -2.81
N VAL A 104 -18.67 -16.25 -1.89
CA VAL A 104 -17.89 -15.03 -1.78
C VAL A 104 -16.55 -15.37 -1.14
N VAL A 105 -15.49 -15.20 -1.93
CA VAL A 105 -14.11 -15.51 -1.52
C VAL A 105 -13.39 -14.31 -0.91
N ARG A 106 -13.90 -13.09 -1.19
CA ARG A 106 -13.28 -11.87 -0.70
C ARG A 106 -14.23 -10.68 -0.83
N ILE A 107 -14.13 -9.74 0.12
CA ILE A 107 -14.75 -8.42 0.02
C ILE A 107 -13.62 -7.39 -0.10
N VAL A 108 -13.66 -6.59 -1.16
CA VAL A 108 -12.66 -5.53 -1.38
C VAL A 108 -13.27 -4.19 -1.02
N THR A 109 -12.55 -3.47 -0.16
CA THR A 109 -12.91 -2.15 0.36
C THR A 109 -11.77 -1.17 0.10
N PRO A 110 -11.94 0.14 0.29
CA PRO A 110 -10.86 1.11 0.08
C PRO A 110 -9.56 0.79 0.83
N GLY A 111 -9.66 0.33 2.09
CA GLY A 111 -8.52 -0.02 2.93
C GLY A 111 -7.94 -1.41 2.69
N THR A 112 -8.68 -2.29 2.00
CA THR A 112 -8.26 -3.67 1.73
C THR A 112 -7.93 -3.93 0.25
N ASN A 113 -7.83 -2.89 -0.55
CA ASN A 113 -7.42 -2.98 -1.94
C ASN A 113 -5.92 -3.33 -2.03
N ILE A 114 -5.59 -4.40 -2.77
CA ILE A 114 -4.22 -4.88 -3.01
C ILE A 114 -3.78 -4.71 -4.47
N CYS A 115 -4.61 -4.09 -5.31
CA CYS A 115 -4.29 -3.86 -6.71
C CYS A 115 -3.16 -2.84 -6.86
N GLU A 116 -2.02 -3.28 -7.39
CA GLU A 116 -0.81 -2.48 -7.54
C GLU A 116 -1.02 -1.23 -8.41
N GLN A 117 -1.82 -1.34 -9.47
CA GLN A 117 -2.08 -0.23 -10.39
C GLN A 117 -2.83 0.95 -9.76
N SER A 118 -3.52 0.72 -8.65
CA SER A 118 -4.33 1.73 -7.95
C SER A 118 -3.70 2.23 -6.66
N LEU A 119 -2.63 1.59 -6.21
CA LEU A 119 -1.92 1.96 -4.99
C LEU A 119 -0.77 2.90 -5.29
N ASP A 120 -0.64 3.95 -4.49
CA ASP A 120 0.55 4.80 -4.50
C ASP A 120 1.73 4.01 -3.90
N GLU A 121 2.81 3.87 -4.66
CA GLU A 121 4.00 3.12 -4.23
C GLU A 121 4.68 3.76 -3.00
N SER A 122 4.60 5.09 -2.87
CA SER A 122 5.23 5.87 -1.81
C SER A 122 4.35 6.06 -0.57
N ARG A 123 3.15 5.47 -0.53
CA ARG A 123 2.20 5.58 0.58
C ARG A 123 1.69 4.22 1.02
N ASN A 124 1.47 4.08 2.33
CA ASN A 124 0.72 2.97 2.88
C ASN A 124 -0.77 3.12 2.57
N ASN A 125 -1.47 1.98 2.51
CA ASN A 125 -2.93 1.93 2.32
C ASN A 125 -3.59 1.53 3.65
N TYR A 126 -3.60 2.46 4.60
CA TYR A 126 -4.12 2.16 5.94
C TYR A 126 -5.63 2.05 6.00
N ILE A 127 -6.08 1.00 6.70
CA ILE A 127 -7.40 0.91 7.30
C ILE A 127 -7.27 1.15 8.79
N MET A 128 -8.17 1.92 9.39
CA MET A 128 -8.12 2.30 10.80
C MET A 128 -9.39 1.87 11.51
N SER A 129 -9.24 1.28 12.69
CA SER A 129 -10.33 1.00 13.63
C SER A 129 -10.26 1.99 14.78
N ILE A 130 -11.37 2.64 15.09
CA ILE A 130 -11.48 3.61 16.17
C ILE A 130 -12.58 3.19 17.12
N VAL A 131 -12.26 3.10 18.39
CA VAL A 131 -13.20 2.76 19.48
C VAL A 131 -13.26 3.89 20.47
N TYR A 132 -14.45 4.40 20.71
CA TYR A 132 -14.69 5.43 21.72
C TYR A 132 -15.38 4.82 22.94
N VAL A 133 -14.71 4.87 24.10
CA VAL A 133 -15.20 4.36 25.37
C VAL A 133 -14.70 5.24 26.51
N SER A 134 -15.61 5.73 27.37
CA SER A 134 -15.29 6.48 28.60
C SER A 134 -14.32 7.64 28.38
N ASP A 135 -14.62 8.48 27.38
CA ASP A 135 -13.82 9.65 26.97
C ASP A 135 -12.40 9.34 26.51
N ARG A 136 -12.11 8.08 26.16
CA ARG A 136 -10.86 7.64 25.54
C ARG A 136 -11.10 7.05 24.16
N PHE A 137 -10.08 7.15 23.32
CA PHE A 137 -10.11 6.62 21.96
C PHE A 137 -9.04 5.55 21.80
N GLY A 138 -9.47 4.34 21.54
CA GLY A 138 -8.60 3.27 21.07
C GLY A 138 -8.46 3.36 19.56
N ILE A 139 -7.25 3.31 19.06
CA ILE A 139 -6.94 3.40 17.63
C ILE A 139 -6.07 2.22 17.24
N SER A 140 -6.49 1.52 16.21
CA SER A 140 -5.65 0.52 15.56
C SER A 140 -5.67 0.73 14.06
N PHE A 141 -4.54 0.56 13.40
CA PHE A 141 -4.46 0.69 11.96
C PHE A 141 -3.54 -0.35 11.35
N ALA A 142 -3.90 -0.81 10.16
CA ALA A 142 -3.17 -1.83 9.44
C ALA A 142 -3.07 -1.49 7.95
N ASP A 143 -1.97 -1.91 7.34
CA ASP A 143 -1.83 -1.97 5.89
C ASP A 143 -1.75 -3.44 5.47
N VAL A 144 -2.84 -3.93 4.90
CA VAL A 144 -2.94 -5.33 4.47
C VAL A 144 -1.99 -5.68 3.33
N THR A 145 -1.43 -4.68 2.65
CA THR A 145 -0.49 -4.89 1.54
C THR A 145 0.95 -5.10 2.02
N THR A 146 1.33 -4.47 3.13
CA THR A 146 2.69 -4.52 3.70
C THR A 146 2.79 -5.39 4.95
N GLY A 147 1.64 -5.69 5.59
CA GLY A 147 1.59 -6.43 6.85
C GLY A 147 1.85 -5.58 8.10
N ASP A 148 1.85 -4.26 7.98
CA ASP A 148 1.96 -3.36 9.11
C ASP A 148 0.66 -3.36 9.94
N TYR A 149 0.81 -3.46 11.27
CA TYR A 149 -0.33 -3.48 12.19
C TYR A 149 0.05 -2.80 13.51
N PHE A 150 -0.63 -1.72 13.84
CA PHE A 150 -0.31 -0.84 14.96
C PHE A 150 -1.51 -0.63 15.88
N VAL A 151 -1.21 -0.30 17.13
CA VAL A 151 -2.22 0.04 18.14
C VAL A 151 -1.75 1.20 19.01
N THR A 152 -2.65 2.10 19.35
CA THR A 152 -2.43 3.22 20.28
C THR A 152 -3.72 3.62 20.99
N GLU A 153 -3.58 4.47 22.01
CA GLU A 153 -4.70 5.15 22.68
C GLU A 153 -4.45 6.63 22.81
N VAL A 154 -5.50 7.41 22.70
CA VAL A 154 -5.46 8.85 22.95
C VAL A 154 -6.65 9.30 23.82
N ASP A 155 -6.44 10.40 24.53
CA ASP A 155 -7.36 10.91 25.56
C ASP A 155 -8.25 12.08 25.11
N SER A 156 -8.16 12.46 23.83
CA SER A 156 -8.93 13.59 23.31
C SER A 156 -9.24 13.45 21.83
N ALA A 157 -10.40 13.98 21.41
CA ALA A 157 -10.82 14.03 20.02
C ALA A 157 -9.77 14.71 19.12
N ARG A 158 -9.07 15.71 19.64
CA ARG A 158 -8.04 16.40 18.91
C ARG A 158 -6.84 15.48 18.59
N LYS A 159 -6.32 14.78 19.60
CA LYS A 159 -5.22 13.81 19.37
C LYS A 159 -5.66 12.73 18.39
N LEU A 160 -6.94 12.30 18.47
CA LEU A 160 -7.50 11.40 17.46
C LEU A 160 -7.39 12.00 16.05
N MET A 161 -7.81 13.26 15.88
CA MET A 161 -7.73 13.96 14.60
C MET A 161 -6.28 14.07 14.10
N ASP A 162 -5.33 14.38 14.97
CA ASP A 162 -3.90 14.45 14.62
C ASP A 162 -3.35 13.11 14.15
N GLU A 163 -3.73 12.00 14.81
CA GLU A 163 -3.34 10.65 14.36
C GLU A 163 -4.00 10.28 13.02
N MET A 164 -5.25 10.63 12.79
CA MET A 164 -5.92 10.40 11.51
C MET A 164 -5.26 11.21 10.37
N TYR A 165 -4.90 12.46 10.59
CA TYR A 165 -4.15 13.26 9.60
C TYR A 165 -2.78 12.69 9.31
N LYS A 166 -2.08 12.20 10.34
CA LYS A 166 -0.75 11.62 10.25
C LYS A 166 -0.74 10.36 9.39
N PHE A 167 -1.63 9.40 9.66
CA PHE A 167 -1.67 8.13 8.94
C PHE A 167 -2.51 8.17 7.68
N SER A 168 -3.36 9.18 7.52
CA SER A 168 -4.20 9.40 6.34
C SER A 168 -4.90 8.11 5.85
N PRO A 169 -5.73 7.47 6.69
CA PRO A 169 -6.36 6.21 6.35
C PRO A 169 -7.24 6.35 5.10
N ARG A 170 -7.42 5.28 4.35
CA ARG A 170 -8.37 5.20 3.24
C ARG A 170 -9.74 4.74 3.70
N GLU A 171 -9.77 4.02 4.80
CA GLU A 171 -10.99 3.49 5.37
C GLU A 171 -10.91 3.57 6.89
N VAL A 172 -12.02 3.91 7.52
CA VAL A 172 -12.19 3.94 8.97
C VAL A 172 -13.39 3.08 9.35
N VAL A 173 -13.21 2.17 10.28
CA VAL A 173 -14.28 1.42 10.93
C VAL A 173 -14.37 1.84 12.39
N CYS A 174 -15.57 1.96 12.94
CA CYS A 174 -15.73 2.44 14.30
C CYS A 174 -16.94 1.85 15.00
N ASN A 175 -17.01 2.03 16.32
CA ASN A 175 -18.20 1.69 17.09
C ASN A 175 -19.25 2.80 16.99
N GLU A 176 -20.52 2.46 17.30
CA GLU A 176 -21.63 3.39 17.26
C GLU A 176 -21.43 4.61 18.19
N ALA A 177 -20.79 4.38 19.35
CA ALA A 177 -20.50 5.44 20.32
C ALA A 177 -19.65 6.57 19.72
N LEU A 178 -18.71 6.28 18.82
CA LEU A 178 -17.94 7.31 18.13
C LEU A 178 -18.84 8.15 17.22
N MET A 179 -19.77 7.54 16.48
CA MET A 179 -20.70 8.27 15.62
C MET A 179 -21.63 9.18 16.41
N MET A 180 -21.97 8.81 17.66
CA MET A 180 -22.80 9.57 18.58
C MET A 180 -22.01 10.59 19.42
N SER A 181 -20.70 10.61 19.35
CA SER A 181 -19.83 11.49 20.16
C SER A 181 -19.97 12.99 19.86
N GLY A 182 -20.61 13.35 18.75
CA GLY A 182 -20.74 14.74 18.29
C GLY A 182 -19.47 15.29 17.62
N ILE A 183 -18.46 14.45 17.38
CA ILE A 183 -17.27 14.84 16.62
C ILE A 183 -17.64 14.91 15.14
N ASP A 184 -17.38 16.06 14.51
CA ASP A 184 -17.58 16.23 13.08
C ASP A 184 -16.35 15.78 12.30
N PHE A 185 -16.50 14.72 11.51
CA PHE A 185 -15.47 14.17 10.62
C PHE A 185 -15.61 14.65 9.17
N GLN A 186 -16.61 15.47 8.84
CA GLN A 186 -16.91 15.80 7.44
C GLN A 186 -15.76 16.54 6.75
N ASP A 187 -15.24 17.60 7.39
CA ASP A 187 -14.09 18.34 6.87
C ASP A 187 -12.87 17.43 6.63
N MET A 188 -12.62 16.49 7.55
CA MET A 188 -11.53 15.55 7.42
C MET A 188 -11.77 14.53 6.30
N LYS A 189 -13.01 14.03 6.15
CA LYS A 189 -13.39 13.15 5.03
C LYS A 189 -13.14 13.82 3.69
N ASP A 190 -13.56 15.09 3.56
CA ASP A 190 -13.40 15.85 2.33
C ASP A 190 -11.92 16.12 2.00
N ARG A 191 -11.08 16.29 3.01
CA ARG A 191 -9.64 16.54 2.84
C ARG A 191 -8.80 15.27 2.59
N LEU A 192 -9.06 14.20 3.34
CA LEU A 192 -8.28 12.97 3.27
C LEU A 192 -8.88 11.93 2.31
N GLY A 193 -10.16 12.05 1.98
CA GLY A 193 -10.84 11.16 1.05
C GLY A 193 -11.07 9.73 1.58
N PHE A 194 -11.28 9.56 2.89
CA PHE A 194 -11.55 8.26 3.48
C PHE A 194 -13.04 7.95 3.57
N THR A 195 -13.36 6.68 3.59
CA THR A 195 -14.68 6.16 3.90
C THR A 195 -14.77 5.79 5.37
N MET A 196 -15.94 5.97 6.00
CA MET A 196 -16.15 5.66 7.42
C MET A 196 -17.43 4.85 7.62
N TYR A 197 -17.31 3.73 8.33
CA TYR A 197 -18.40 2.81 8.60
C TYR A 197 -18.50 2.53 10.09
N SER A 198 -19.74 2.55 10.63
CA SER A 198 -20.03 1.99 11.94
C SER A 198 -20.25 0.49 11.81
N LEU A 199 -19.54 -0.31 12.61
CA LEU A 199 -19.71 -1.74 12.69
C LEU A 199 -20.68 -2.10 13.83
N GLU A 200 -21.25 -3.29 13.77
CA GLU A 200 -22.11 -3.83 14.82
C GLU A 200 -21.35 -3.99 16.15
N ASN A 201 -22.05 -3.82 17.28
CA ASN A 201 -21.43 -3.79 18.60
C ASN A 201 -20.65 -5.05 18.99
N TRP A 202 -21.01 -6.20 18.44
CA TRP A 202 -20.29 -7.47 18.72
C TRP A 202 -18.85 -7.50 18.19
N TYR A 203 -18.52 -6.66 17.17
CA TYR A 203 -17.13 -6.49 16.73
C TYR A 203 -16.22 -5.95 17.84
N PHE A 204 -16.79 -5.17 18.74
CA PHE A 204 -16.09 -4.44 19.80
C PHE A 204 -16.27 -5.08 21.20
N ASP A 205 -16.65 -6.34 21.24
CA ASP A 205 -16.69 -7.11 22.48
C ASP A 205 -15.25 -7.36 22.99
N ASP A 206 -14.96 -6.92 24.23
CA ASP A 206 -13.60 -6.93 24.78
C ASP A 206 -13.03 -8.35 24.87
N ASP A 207 -13.81 -9.32 25.37
CA ASP A 207 -13.35 -10.70 25.51
C ASP A 207 -13.06 -11.35 24.15
N LEU A 208 -13.95 -11.13 23.18
CA LEU A 208 -13.76 -11.65 21.82
C LEU A 208 -12.59 -10.98 21.11
N CYS A 209 -12.36 -9.68 21.32
CA CYS A 209 -11.23 -8.95 20.75
C CYS A 209 -9.90 -9.48 21.32
N ARG A 210 -9.81 -9.65 22.64
CA ARG A 210 -8.63 -10.19 23.30
C ARG A 210 -8.33 -11.61 22.84
N GLN A 211 -9.34 -12.48 22.85
CA GLN A 211 -9.16 -13.86 22.41
C GLN A 211 -8.72 -13.93 20.95
N GLY A 212 -9.34 -13.15 20.06
CA GLY A 212 -8.96 -13.11 18.65
C GLY A 212 -7.50 -12.70 18.41
N LEU A 213 -6.97 -11.73 19.18
CA LEU A 213 -5.56 -11.36 19.12
C LEU A 213 -4.64 -12.46 19.63
N LEU A 214 -4.99 -13.11 20.76
CA LEU A 214 -4.20 -14.22 21.32
C LEU A 214 -4.11 -15.39 20.35
N ASP A 215 -5.23 -15.74 19.73
CA ASP A 215 -5.31 -16.84 18.77
C ASP A 215 -4.51 -16.52 17.48
N HIS A 216 -4.65 -15.31 16.96
CA HIS A 216 -3.94 -14.90 15.74
C HIS A 216 -2.42 -14.88 15.91
N PHE A 217 -1.93 -14.34 17.02
CA PHE A 217 -0.48 -14.24 17.28
C PHE A 217 0.09 -15.47 17.98
N HIS A 218 -0.73 -16.48 18.29
CA HIS A 218 -0.33 -17.70 18.98
C HIS A 218 0.38 -17.44 20.32
N VAL A 219 -0.09 -16.44 21.08
CA VAL A 219 0.46 -16.04 22.37
C VAL A 219 -0.52 -16.36 23.50
N LYS A 220 0.00 -16.59 24.71
CA LYS A 220 -0.81 -16.93 25.87
C LYS A 220 -1.32 -15.72 26.65
N SER A 221 -0.70 -14.56 26.47
CA SER A 221 -1.09 -13.31 27.12
C SER A 221 -0.76 -12.11 26.25
N LEU A 222 -1.47 -11.01 26.46
CA LEU A 222 -1.24 -9.73 25.78
C LEU A 222 0.10 -9.07 26.17
N GLU A 223 0.69 -9.45 27.31
CA GLU A 223 2.02 -9.04 27.71
C GLU A 223 3.07 -9.43 26.67
N GLY A 224 2.92 -10.61 26.07
CA GLY A 224 3.80 -11.09 24.97
C GLY A 224 3.77 -10.19 23.73
N LEU A 225 2.69 -9.41 23.55
CA LEU A 225 2.56 -8.42 22.46
C LEU A 225 2.99 -7.02 22.89
N GLY A 226 3.29 -6.77 24.17
CA GLY A 226 3.63 -5.44 24.68
C GLY A 226 2.46 -4.46 24.71
N VAL A 227 1.22 -4.95 24.73
CA VAL A 227 -0.01 -4.13 24.66
C VAL A 227 -0.89 -4.22 25.90
N SER A 228 -0.39 -4.83 26.98
CA SER A 228 -1.15 -5.04 28.24
C SER A 228 -1.71 -3.75 28.84
N ASP A 229 -1.04 -2.63 28.64
CA ASP A 229 -1.41 -1.33 29.21
C ASP A 229 -2.51 -0.60 28.42
N PHE A 230 -2.88 -1.11 27.22
CA PHE A 230 -3.94 -0.56 26.42
C PHE A 230 -5.29 -1.20 26.77
N GLY A 231 -6.31 -0.36 27.02
CA GLY A 231 -7.69 -0.80 27.25
C GLY A 231 -8.51 -0.80 25.97
N CYS A 232 -8.98 0.37 25.55
CA CYS A 232 -9.77 0.53 24.34
C CYS A 232 -8.95 0.31 23.04
N GLY A 233 -7.62 0.46 23.08
CA GLY A 233 -6.74 0.14 21.96
C GLY A 233 -6.77 -1.35 21.60
N ILE A 234 -6.83 -2.24 22.59
CA ILE A 234 -6.95 -3.70 22.37
C ILE A 234 -8.27 -4.02 21.68
N ILE A 235 -9.37 -3.37 22.11
CA ILE A 235 -10.67 -3.55 21.46
C ILE A 235 -10.61 -3.08 20.01
N ALA A 236 -9.98 -1.92 19.74
CA ALA A 236 -9.81 -1.42 18.38
C ALA A 236 -8.98 -2.37 17.50
N ALA A 237 -7.90 -2.94 18.06
CA ALA A 237 -7.07 -3.92 17.36
C ALA A 237 -7.85 -5.22 17.08
N GLY A 238 -8.48 -5.81 18.08
CA GLY A 238 -9.27 -7.02 17.88
C GLY A 238 -10.42 -6.86 16.89
N ALA A 239 -11.12 -5.71 16.94
CA ALA A 239 -12.18 -5.39 15.99
C ALA A 239 -11.65 -5.25 14.56
N LEU A 240 -10.48 -4.59 14.38
CA LEU A 240 -9.85 -4.48 13.08
C LEU A 240 -9.46 -5.85 12.52
N LEU A 241 -8.80 -6.68 13.32
CA LEU A 241 -8.41 -8.04 12.91
C LEU A 241 -9.62 -8.87 12.47
N ARG A 242 -10.71 -8.82 13.22
CA ARG A 242 -11.96 -9.49 12.88
C ARG A 242 -12.54 -9.00 11.57
N TYR A 243 -12.63 -7.68 11.40
CA TYR A 243 -13.12 -7.07 10.16
C TYR A 243 -12.28 -7.50 8.96
N LEU A 244 -10.95 -7.51 9.11
CA LEU A 244 -10.04 -7.96 8.06
C LEU A 244 -10.20 -9.47 7.77
N THR A 245 -10.36 -10.30 8.78
CA THR A 245 -10.57 -11.75 8.61
C THR A 245 -11.87 -12.03 7.85
N GLU A 246 -12.95 -11.33 8.18
CA GLU A 246 -14.24 -11.51 7.51
C GLU A 246 -14.26 -10.97 6.09
N THR A 247 -13.56 -9.86 5.83
CA THR A 247 -13.49 -9.28 4.49
C THR A 247 -12.52 -10.00 3.58
N GLN A 248 -11.37 -10.41 4.08
CA GLN A 248 -10.34 -11.08 3.28
C GLN A 248 -10.53 -12.60 3.20
N LYS A 249 -11.24 -13.20 4.16
CA LYS A 249 -11.50 -14.65 4.26
C LYS A 249 -10.22 -15.51 4.17
N THR A 250 -9.14 -14.99 4.72
CA THR A 250 -7.81 -15.63 4.80
C THR A 250 -7.26 -15.57 6.21
N SER A 251 -6.22 -16.35 6.51
CA SER A 251 -5.59 -16.42 7.83
C SER A 251 -4.86 -15.14 8.26
N LEU A 252 -4.57 -14.22 7.34
CA LEU A 252 -3.83 -12.96 7.58
C LEU A 252 -2.46 -13.15 8.27
N GLU A 253 -1.78 -14.27 8.03
CA GLU A 253 -0.49 -14.61 8.67
C GLU A 253 0.60 -13.56 8.42
N HIS A 254 0.48 -12.80 7.34
CA HIS A 254 1.39 -11.69 7.05
C HIS A 254 1.21 -10.49 8.00
N LEU A 255 0.08 -10.36 8.72
CA LEU A 255 -0.04 -9.47 9.88
C LEU A 255 0.65 -10.13 11.08
N SER A 256 1.96 -10.30 10.99
CA SER A 256 2.75 -11.14 11.88
C SER A 256 3.05 -10.50 13.25
N LYS A 257 2.84 -9.21 13.41
CA LYS A 257 3.16 -8.46 14.62
C LYS A 257 2.20 -7.30 14.86
N LEU A 258 1.66 -7.18 16.07
CA LEU A 258 0.98 -5.99 16.56
C LEU A 258 2.01 -5.07 17.23
N ILE A 259 2.15 -3.85 16.75
CA ILE A 259 3.15 -2.89 17.22
C ILE A 259 2.46 -1.83 18.08
N PRO A 260 2.73 -1.80 19.39
CA PRO A 260 2.27 -0.72 20.24
C PRO A 260 2.96 0.59 19.84
N TYR A 261 2.18 1.65 19.75
CA TYR A 261 2.63 2.97 19.39
C TYR A 261 2.22 3.99 20.46
N VAL A 262 3.18 4.66 21.05
CA VAL A 262 2.94 5.70 22.03
C VAL A 262 3.26 7.05 21.38
N SER A 263 2.24 7.87 21.14
CA SER A 263 2.41 9.18 20.49
C SER A 263 3.39 10.11 21.20
N GLY A 264 3.54 9.96 22.52
CA GLY A 264 4.48 10.75 23.34
C GLY A 264 5.96 10.45 23.11
N ASN A 265 6.33 9.40 22.37
CA ASN A 265 7.72 9.06 22.06
C ASN A 265 8.27 9.81 20.83
N TYR A 266 7.44 10.61 20.18
CA TYR A 266 7.79 11.36 18.99
C TYR A 266 7.45 12.84 19.16
N MET A 267 8.13 13.69 18.39
CA MET A 267 7.79 15.09 18.31
C MET A 267 6.39 15.27 17.76
N VAL A 268 5.55 16.00 18.48
CA VAL A 268 4.17 16.27 18.05
C VAL A 268 4.17 17.42 17.03
N ILE A 269 3.60 17.16 15.87
CA ILE A 269 3.32 18.15 14.84
C ILE A 269 1.84 18.05 14.54
N ASP A 270 1.05 19.06 14.85
CA ASP A 270 -0.38 19.05 14.60
C ASP A 270 -0.70 19.12 13.08
N SER A 271 -1.94 18.85 12.73
CA SER A 271 -2.39 18.81 11.34
C SER A 271 -2.15 20.13 10.59
N SER A 272 -2.37 21.28 11.27
CA SER A 272 -2.12 22.61 10.70
C SER A 272 -0.64 22.83 10.43
N SER A 273 0.21 22.48 11.37
CA SER A 273 1.68 22.63 11.23
C SER A 273 2.26 21.71 10.14
N ARG A 274 1.77 20.46 10.01
CA ARG A 274 2.16 19.56 8.92
C ARG A 274 1.90 20.18 7.56
N ARG A 275 0.71 20.76 7.38
CA ARG A 275 0.32 21.44 6.15
C ARG A 275 1.13 22.71 5.93
N ASN A 276 1.26 23.57 6.92
CA ASN A 276 1.96 24.85 6.81
C ASN A 276 3.46 24.68 6.50
N LEU A 277 4.07 23.60 6.97
CA LEU A 277 5.46 23.25 6.68
C LEU A 277 5.62 22.44 5.39
N GLU A 278 4.52 22.06 4.74
CA GLU A 278 4.53 21.30 3.49
C GLU A 278 5.46 20.08 3.55
N LEU A 279 5.29 19.26 4.59
CA LEU A 279 6.20 18.16 4.87
C LEU A 279 6.19 17.09 3.78
N VAL A 280 5.02 16.67 3.34
CA VAL A 280 4.85 15.54 2.41
C VAL A 280 4.19 15.91 1.09
N GLU A 281 3.46 17.03 1.07
CA GLU A 281 2.79 17.55 -0.11
C GLU A 281 2.61 19.07 0.01
N THR A 282 2.45 19.74 -1.13
CA THR A 282 2.21 21.20 -1.19
C THR A 282 0.79 21.57 -0.76
N LEU A 283 0.61 22.76 -0.17
CA LEU A 283 -0.67 23.25 0.31
C LEU A 283 -1.74 23.38 -0.80
N ARG A 284 -1.35 23.94 -1.94
CA ARG A 284 -2.27 24.30 -3.02
C ARG A 284 -2.57 23.14 -3.96
N GLU A 285 -1.55 22.50 -4.46
CA GLU A 285 -1.66 21.50 -5.53
C GLU A 285 -1.69 20.07 -5.01
N LYS A 286 -1.45 19.88 -3.70
CA LYS A 286 -1.35 18.56 -3.04
C LYS A 286 -0.39 17.63 -3.78
N GLN A 287 0.72 18.17 -4.28
CA GLN A 287 1.75 17.45 -5.00
C GLN A 287 2.97 17.21 -4.11
N LYS A 288 3.68 16.12 -4.36
CA LYS A 288 4.96 15.81 -3.70
C LYS A 288 6.04 16.83 -4.07
N ARG A 289 6.10 17.24 -5.34
CA ARG A 289 7.10 18.22 -5.82
C ARG A 289 6.88 19.56 -5.13
N GLY A 290 7.93 20.09 -4.50
CA GLY A 290 7.87 21.32 -3.72
C GLY A 290 7.61 21.10 -2.23
N SER A 291 7.50 19.85 -1.77
CA SER A 291 7.45 19.49 -0.35
C SER A 291 8.84 19.14 0.20
N LEU A 292 8.96 19.04 1.53
CA LEU A 292 10.21 18.58 2.16
C LEU A 292 10.54 17.14 1.75
N LEU A 293 9.53 16.27 1.70
CA LEU A 293 9.69 14.88 1.25
C LEU A 293 10.28 14.81 -0.16
N TRP A 294 9.87 15.66 -1.08
CA TRP A 294 10.43 15.70 -2.44
C TRP A 294 11.95 15.97 -2.47
N VAL A 295 12.43 16.82 -1.57
CA VAL A 295 13.87 17.12 -1.47
C VAL A 295 14.64 15.89 -0.99
N LEU A 296 14.13 15.21 0.03
CA LEU A 296 14.83 14.13 0.74
C LEU A 296 14.69 12.78 0.07
N ASP A 297 13.58 12.55 -0.65
CA ASP A 297 13.28 11.24 -1.24
C ASP A 297 14.05 11.03 -2.54
N LYS A 298 15.22 10.44 -2.36
CA LYS A 298 16.07 9.88 -3.41
C LYS A 298 16.25 8.37 -3.19
N THR A 299 15.31 7.76 -2.50
CA THR A 299 15.25 6.31 -2.30
C THR A 299 15.18 5.57 -3.62
N ARG A 300 15.62 4.32 -3.61
CA ARG A 300 15.63 3.43 -4.77
C ARG A 300 14.51 2.41 -4.74
N THR A 301 13.89 2.22 -3.59
CA THR A 301 12.81 1.26 -3.37
C THR A 301 11.53 1.95 -2.88
N ALA A 302 10.38 1.41 -3.24
CA ALA A 302 9.10 1.88 -2.74
C ALA A 302 8.99 1.75 -1.20
N MET A 303 9.56 0.69 -0.64
CA MET A 303 9.63 0.46 0.81
C MET A 303 10.42 1.55 1.51
N GLY A 304 11.57 1.95 0.95
CA GLY A 304 12.38 3.07 1.43
C GLY A 304 11.61 4.39 1.40
N ALA A 305 10.88 4.68 0.33
CA ALA A 305 10.06 5.89 0.20
C ALA A 305 8.97 5.96 1.29
N ARG A 306 8.27 4.86 1.56
CA ARG A 306 7.27 4.77 2.64
C ARG A 306 7.91 4.98 4.02
N THR A 307 9.04 4.35 4.26
CA THR A 307 9.78 4.47 5.54
C THR A 307 10.29 5.89 5.77
N LEU A 308 10.84 6.54 4.74
CA LEU A 308 11.28 7.94 4.83
C LEU A 308 10.13 8.88 5.13
N ARG A 309 8.98 8.67 4.49
CA ARG A 309 7.76 9.42 4.79
C ARG A 309 7.36 9.27 6.26
N GLY A 310 7.36 8.05 6.77
CA GLY A 310 7.08 7.78 8.18
C GLY A 310 8.06 8.50 9.13
N TYR A 311 9.33 8.59 8.79
CA TYR A 311 10.32 9.32 9.59
C TYR A 311 10.06 10.82 9.62
N LEU A 312 9.61 11.43 8.53
CA LEU A 312 9.21 12.83 8.51
C LEU A 312 7.95 13.10 9.32
N GLU A 313 7.03 12.16 9.32
CA GLU A 313 5.77 12.25 10.06
C GLU A 313 5.94 11.98 11.56
N GLN A 314 7.05 11.32 11.96
CA GLN A 314 7.38 10.93 13.33
C GLN A 314 8.83 11.28 13.70
N PRO A 315 9.20 12.58 13.78
CA PRO A 315 10.52 12.95 14.23
C PRO A 315 10.77 12.49 15.68
N LEU A 316 12.00 12.12 15.98
CA LEU A 316 12.38 11.58 17.27
C LEU A 316 12.53 12.68 18.34
N ILE A 317 12.33 12.30 19.60
CA ILE A 317 12.69 13.10 20.77
C ILE A 317 13.78 12.44 21.63
N ASP A 318 14.13 11.22 21.31
CA ASP A 318 15.23 10.51 21.95
C ASP A 318 16.56 10.89 21.30
N ARG A 319 17.44 11.49 22.11
CA ARG A 319 18.74 11.95 21.65
C ARG A 319 19.63 10.82 21.13
N GLU A 320 19.66 9.70 21.82
CA GLU A 320 20.52 8.57 21.44
C GLU A 320 20.12 8.00 20.09
N GLU A 321 18.83 7.84 19.87
CA GLU A 321 18.30 7.36 18.57
C GLU A 321 18.55 8.37 17.44
N ILE A 322 18.43 9.68 17.70
CA ILE A 322 18.79 10.72 16.73
C ILE A 322 20.27 10.63 16.37
N GLU A 323 21.16 10.57 17.37
CA GLU A 323 22.60 10.46 17.15
C GLU A 323 22.98 9.17 16.41
N ARG A 324 22.32 8.05 16.69
CA ARG A 324 22.51 6.79 15.93
C ARG A 324 22.25 6.97 14.45
N ARG A 325 21.15 7.64 14.07
CA ARG A 325 20.83 7.94 12.68
C ARG A 325 21.84 8.87 12.03
N LEU A 326 22.23 9.95 12.73
CA LEU A 326 23.22 10.92 12.26
C LEU A 326 24.59 10.26 12.02
N ASN A 327 25.02 9.37 12.90
CA ASN A 327 26.28 8.64 12.77
C ASN A 327 26.27 7.69 11.56
N ALA A 328 25.14 7.05 11.28
CA ALA A 328 24.99 6.18 10.10
C ALA A 328 25.10 6.98 8.78
N ILE A 329 24.49 8.18 8.74
CA ILE A 329 24.60 9.06 7.57
C ILE A 329 26.04 9.54 7.39
N GLU A 330 26.71 9.92 8.48
CA GLU A 330 28.10 10.36 8.46
C GLU A 330 29.04 9.25 7.92
N GLU A 331 28.84 8.01 8.37
CA GLU A 331 29.61 6.86 7.88
C GLU A 331 29.40 6.65 6.37
N LEU A 332 28.15 6.66 5.89
CA LEU A 332 27.84 6.51 4.47
C LEU A 332 28.40 7.67 3.63
N ASN A 333 28.49 8.88 4.16
CA ASN A 333 29.11 10.01 3.48
C ASN A 333 30.64 9.90 3.45
N SER A 334 31.25 9.36 4.49
CA SER A 334 32.71 9.10 4.52
C SER A 334 33.12 7.96 3.57
N GLN A 335 32.19 7.05 3.24
CA GLN A 335 32.39 5.91 2.36
C GLN A 335 31.53 6.07 1.10
N MET A 336 31.76 7.10 0.33
CA MET A 336 30.93 7.47 -0.82
C MET A 336 30.81 6.35 -1.86
N ILE A 337 31.90 5.60 -2.14
CA ILE A 337 31.88 4.48 -3.09
C ILE A 337 30.91 3.40 -2.60
N THR A 338 31.06 2.96 -1.36
CA THR A 338 30.17 1.94 -0.75
C THR A 338 28.70 2.42 -0.77
N ARG A 339 28.45 3.70 -0.48
CA ARG A 339 27.10 4.28 -0.57
C ARG A 339 26.51 4.18 -1.97
N GLU A 340 27.25 4.56 -3.02
CA GLU A 340 26.73 4.50 -4.38
C GLU A 340 26.57 3.05 -4.87
N GLU A 341 27.46 2.14 -4.52
CA GLU A 341 27.28 0.71 -4.81
C GLU A 341 26.04 0.14 -4.12
N LEU A 342 25.81 0.46 -2.84
CA LEU A 342 24.58 0.09 -2.15
C LEU A 342 23.32 0.61 -2.89
N ARG A 343 23.36 1.86 -3.36
CA ARG A 343 22.25 2.46 -4.11
C ARG A 343 22.03 1.77 -5.47
N GLU A 344 23.08 1.29 -6.12
CA GLU A 344 22.98 0.51 -7.35
C GLU A 344 22.32 -0.84 -7.10
N TYR A 345 22.73 -1.56 -6.06
CA TYR A 345 22.12 -2.86 -5.70
C TYR A 345 20.67 -2.71 -5.16
N LEU A 346 20.31 -1.60 -4.56
CA LEU A 346 18.94 -1.33 -4.13
C LEU A 346 18.00 -1.07 -5.32
N SER A 347 18.49 -0.54 -6.43
CA SER A 347 17.66 -0.13 -7.56
C SER A 347 16.85 -1.25 -8.23
N PRO A 348 17.37 -2.50 -8.39
CA PRO A 348 16.61 -3.61 -8.96
C PRO A 348 15.67 -4.30 -7.96
N ILE A 349 15.67 -3.91 -6.69
CA ILE A 349 14.83 -4.53 -5.67
C ILE A 349 13.39 -4.04 -5.84
N TYR A 350 12.49 -4.97 -6.09
CA TYR A 350 11.06 -4.74 -6.11
C TYR A 350 10.49 -4.55 -4.70
N ASP A 351 9.23 -4.16 -4.61
CA ASP A 351 8.53 -3.97 -3.34
C ASP A 351 8.28 -5.32 -2.62
N LEU A 352 9.27 -5.76 -1.85
CA LEU A 352 9.21 -7.04 -1.13
C LEU A 352 8.05 -7.09 -0.12
N GLU A 353 7.69 -5.97 0.50
CA GLU A 353 6.57 -5.93 1.45
C GLU A 353 5.25 -6.22 0.73
N ARG A 354 4.99 -5.59 -0.41
CA ARG A 354 3.78 -5.83 -1.19
C ARG A 354 3.79 -7.17 -1.94
N LEU A 355 4.97 -7.63 -2.36
CA LEU A 355 5.12 -8.95 -2.97
C LEU A 355 4.76 -10.07 -1.99
N ILE A 356 5.28 -10.03 -0.77
CA ILE A 356 4.93 -11.05 0.23
C ILE A 356 3.45 -10.96 0.64
N GLY A 357 2.86 -9.77 0.66
CA GLY A 357 1.43 -9.60 0.83
C GLY A 357 0.63 -10.36 -0.25
N ARG A 358 0.95 -10.16 -1.55
CA ARG A 358 0.29 -10.88 -2.66
C ARG A 358 0.52 -12.40 -2.58
N ILE A 359 1.71 -12.83 -2.20
CA ILE A 359 2.03 -14.25 -2.02
C ILE A 359 1.15 -14.84 -0.91
N SER A 360 1.04 -14.17 0.25
CA SER A 360 0.21 -14.60 1.38
C SER A 360 -1.29 -14.60 1.05
N TYR A 361 -1.77 -13.66 0.24
CA TYR A 361 -3.14 -13.64 -0.28
C TYR A 361 -3.40 -14.63 -1.43
N GLN A 362 -2.39 -15.41 -1.82
CA GLN A 362 -2.47 -16.34 -2.95
C GLN A 362 -2.83 -15.71 -4.31
N THR A 363 -2.64 -14.40 -4.45
CA THR A 363 -2.88 -13.63 -5.67
C THR A 363 -1.65 -13.41 -6.52
N ALA A 364 -0.46 -13.73 -6.00
CA ALA A 364 0.79 -13.61 -6.74
C ALA A 364 0.81 -14.52 -7.97
N ASN A 365 1.26 -13.97 -9.08
CA ASN A 365 1.41 -14.64 -10.35
C ASN A 365 2.88 -15.08 -10.58
N PRO A 366 3.19 -15.86 -11.63
CA PRO A 366 4.55 -16.32 -11.89
C PRO A 366 5.59 -15.19 -12.08
N ARG A 367 5.21 -14.06 -12.66
CA ARG A 367 6.10 -12.90 -12.82
C ARG A 367 6.40 -12.20 -11.48
N ASP A 368 5.45 -12.22 -10.55
CA ASP A 368 5.69 -11.74 -9.17
C ASP A 368 6.79 -12.56 -8.49
N LEU A 369 6.82 -13.88 -8.72
CA LEU A 369 7.88 -14.74 -8.18
C LEU A 369 9.24 -14.48 -8.84
N ILE A 370 9.28 -14.11 -10.12
CA ILE A 370 10.52 -13.67 -10.78
C ILE A 370 10.98 -12.32 -10.24
N ALA A 371 10.08 -11.36 -10.04
CA ALA A 371 10.41 -10.09 -9.40
C ALA A 371 10.97 -10.30 -7.97
N PHE A 372 10.39 -11.24 -7.23
CA PHE A 372 10.88 -11.65 -5.92
C PHE A 372 12.29 -12.26 -6.02
N LYS A 373 12.52 -13.23 -6.93
CA LYS A 373 13.83 -13.81 -7.21
C LYS A 373 14.89 -12.75 -7.52
N THR A 374 14.57 -11.83 -8.43
CA THR A 374 15.49 -10.73 -8.82
C THR A 374 15.86 -9.88 -7.62
N SER A 375 14.91 -9.59 -6.74
CA SER A 375 15.17 -8.84 -5.51
C SER A 375 16.09 -9.60 -4.57
N LEU A 376 15.89 -10.91 -4.40
CA LEU A 376 16.71 -11.74 -3.53
C LEU A 376 18.18 -11.83 -4.01
N GLN A 377 18.42 -11.82 -5.32
CA GLN A 377 19.75 -11.82 -5.91
C GLN A 377 20.60 -10.61 -5.50
N MET A 378 19.96 -9.50 -5.13
CA MET A 378 20.65 -8.28 -4.69
C MET A 378 21.04 -8.29 -3.21
N LEU A 379 20.47 -9.18 -2.40
CA LEU A 379 20.69 -9.20 -0.94
C LEU A 379 22.12 -9.63 -0.54
N PRO A 380 22.75 -10.67 -1.14
CA PRO A 380 24.11 -11.06 -0.78
C PRO A 380 25.15 -9.95 -0.98
N PRO A 381 25.25 -9.26 -2.13
CA PRO A 381 26.19 -8.15 -2.30
C PRO A 381 25.90 -6.97 -1.35
N ILE A 382 24.63 -6.65 -1.06
CA ILE A 382 24.27 -5.63 -0.08
C ILE A 382 24.79 -6.01 1.31
N ARG A 383 24.55 -7.25 1.73
CA ARG A 383 25.03 -7.75 3.03
C ARG A 383 26.55 -7.69 3.15
N LEU A 384 27.26 -8.02 2.07
CA LEU A 384 28.72 -7.95 2.04
C LEU A 384 29.22 -6.52 2.26
N LEU A 385 28.65 -5.54 1.57
CA LEU A 385 28.97 -4.12 1.76
C LEU A 385 28.62 -3.63 3.17
N LEU A 386 27.49 -4.06 3.73
CA LEU A 386 27.09 -3.71 5.09
C LEU A 386 28.05 -4.23 6.17
N GLN A 387 28.74 -5.35 5.95
CA GLN A 387 29.74 -5.89 6.88
C GLN A 387 30.96 -4.98 7.06
N GLU A 388 31.25 -4.13 6.08
CA GLU A 388 32.34 -3.15 6.14
C GLU A 388 32.00 -1.94 7.01
N LEU A 389 30.69 -1.68 7.24
CA LEU A 389 30.21 -0.56 8.04
C LEU A 389 30.25 -0.88 9.54
N LYS A 390 30.56 0.14 10.35
CA LYS A 390 30.90 -0.04 11.77
C LYS A 390 29.90 0.56 12.75
N THR A 391 29.08 1.53 12.29
CA THR A 391 28.10 2.17 13.17
C THR A 391 27.07 1.17 13.70
N PRO A 392 26.61 1.36 14.95
CA PRO A 392 25.66 0.42 15.57
C PRO A 392 24.40 0.18 14.72
N LEU A 393 23.87 1.24 14.11
CA LEU A 393 22.67 1.15 13.27
C LEU A 393 22.91 0.33 12.00
N MET A 394 24.05 0.51 11.32
CA MET A 394 24.38 -0.27 10.13
C MET A 394 24.65 -1.75 10.46
N ARG A 395 25.25 -2.03 11.62
CA ARG A 395 25.39 -3.41 12.11
C ARG A 395 24.07 -4.07 12.44
N GLU A 396 23.13 -3.32 13.04
CA GLU A 396 21.77 -3.79 13.30
C GLU A 396 21.06 -4.14 11.98
N ILE A 397 21.07 -3.25 10.99
CA ILE A 397 20.51 -3.49 9.66
C ILE A 397 21.15 -4.72 9.02
N CYS A 398 22.48 -4.86 9.08
CA CYS A 398 23.18 -6.05 8.57
C CYS A 398 22.74 -7.34 9.26
N GLY A 399 22.51 -7.31 10.57
CA GLY A 399 22.02 -8.46 11.36
C GLY A 399 20.55 -8.80 11.10
N GLU A 400 19.74 -7.81 10.72
CA GLU A 400 18.34 -8.01 10.35
C GLU A 400 18.14 -8.51 8.91
N LEU A 401 19.13 -8.27 8.02
CA LEU A 401 19.07 -8.64 6.63
C LEU A 401 19.47 -10.11 6.45
N ASP A 402 18.47 -10.95 6.16
CA ASP A 402 18.66 -12.35 5.75
C ASP A 402 18.76 -12.40 4.20
N THR A 403 19.73 -13.10 3.68
CA THR A 403 19.95 -13.23 2.23
C THR A 403 18.93 -14.13 1.54
N LEU A 404 18.19 -14.95 2.29
CA LEU A 404 17.10 -15.81 1.80
C LEU A 404 17.54 -16.73 0.63
N GLU A 405 18.77 -17.22 0.69
CA GLU A 405 19.40 -18.04 -0.37
C GLU A 405 18.61 -19.32 -0.67
N ASP A 406 18.00 -19.92 0.37
CA ASP A 406 17.12 -21.08 0.22
C ASP A 406 15.92 -20.83 -0.67
N LEU A 407 15.30 -19.64 -0.55
CA LEU A 407 14.17 -19.23 -1.37
C LEU A 407 14.61 -18.81 -2.77
N GLN A 408 15.78 -18.16 -2.89
CA GLN A 408 16.37 -17.83 -4.17
C GLN A 408 16.67 -19.11 -4.98
N ASP A 409 17.31 -20.10 -4.36
CA ASP A 409 17.60 -21.39 -4.99
C ASP A 409 16.34 -22.14 -5.42
N LEU A 410 15.29 -22.10 -4.59
CA LEU A 410 14.00 -22.69 -4.94
C LEU A 410 13.44 -22.07 -6.22
N LEU A 411 13.40 -20.76 -6.31
CA LEU A 411 12.89 -20.03 -7.47
C LEU A 411 13.77 -20.20 -8.71
N GLU A 412 15.10 -20.20 -8.53
CA GLU A 412 16.05 -20.40 -9.62
C GLU A 412 15.87 -21.77 -10.30
N ARG A 413 15.60 -22.81 -9.52
CA ARG A 413 15.40 -24.18 -10.05
C ARG A 413 13.99 -24.40 -10.61
N SER A 414 13.00 -23.68 -10.12
CA SER A 414 11.59 -24.01 -10.36
C SER A 414 10.92 -23.18 -11.46
N ILE A 415 11.10 -21.86 -11.47
CA ILE A 415 10.31 -20.96 -12.32
C ILE A 415 11.10 -20.57 -13.57
N GLN A 416 10.42 -20.55 -14.74
CA GLN A 416 10.98 -20.07 -16.01
C GLN A 416 11.42 -18.61 -15.89
N GLU A 417 12.40 -18.18 -16.70
CA GLU A 417 12.92 -16.80 -16.69
C GLU A 417 11.89 -15.78 -17.20
N ASP A 418 11.10 -16.15 -18.19
CA ASP A 418 10.01 -15.33 -18.72
C ASP A 418 8.69 -16.13 -18.71
N PRO A 419 8.09 -16.29 -17.53
CA PRO A 419 6.84 -17.03 -17.41
C PRO A 419 5.64 -16.21 -17.89
N PRO A 420 4.54 -16.86 -18.28
CA PRO A 420 3.29 -16.17 -18.57
C PRO A 420 2.74 -15.48 -17.33
N VAL A 421 1.88 -14.48 -17.53
CA VAL A 421 1.19 -13.81 -16.42
C VAL A 421 0.17 -14.75 -15.77
N SER A 422 -0.57 -15.50 -16.59
CA SER A 422 -1.60 -16.42 -16.10
C SER A 422 -1.04 -17.82 -15.88
N VAL A 423 -1.27 -18.36 -14.68
CA VAL A 423 -0.90 -19.75 -14.35
C VAL A 423 -1.59 -20.76 -15.27
N ARG A 424 -2.77 -20.41 -15.81
CA ARG A 424 -3.55 -21.28 -16.70
C ARG A 424 -2.94 -21.42 -18.10
N ASP A 425 -2.03 -20.54 -18.48
CA ASP A 425 -1.37 -20.59 -19.79
C ASP A 425 -0.33 -21.70 -19.86
N GLY A 426 0.06 -22.28 -18.71
CA GLY A 426 1.10 -23.30 -18.60
C GLY A 426 2.49 -22.76 -18.89
N ASN A 427 3.48 -23.67 -18.99
CA ASN A 427 4.88 -23.33 -19.24
C ASN A 427 5.49 -22.39 -18.19
N ILE A 428 5.19 -22.67 -16.91
CA ILE A 428 5.63 -21.88 -15.78
C ILE A 428 6.95 -22.41 -15.21
N LEU A 429 7.09 -23.74 -15.19
CA LEU A 429 8.20 -24.41 -14.53
C LEU A 429 9.37 -24.68 -15.49
N LYS A 430 10.59 -24.66 -14.97
CA LYS A 430 11.79 -25.04 -15.73
C LYS A 430 11.83 -26.53 -16.03
N ASP A 431 12.48 -26.88 -17.13
CA ASP A 431 12.77 -28.27 -17.46
C ASP A 431 13.69 -28.88 -16.40
N GLY A 432 13.42 -30.12 -16.00
CA GLY A 432 14.17 -30.83 -14.95
C GLY A 432 13.74 -30.53 -13.53
N TYR A 433 12.77 -29.63 -13.31
CA TYR A 433 12.25 -29.39 -11.96
C TYR A 433 11.37 -30.51 -11.43
N ASN A 434 10.55 -31.11 -12.30
CA ASN A 434 9.69 -32.25 -11.96
C ASN A 434 9.60 -33.24 -13.12
N GLU A 435 9.87 -34.54 -12.86
CA GLU A 435 9.89 -35.57 -13.88
C GLU A 435 8.55 -35.77 -14.60
N ASP A 436 7.44 -35.62 -13.91
CA ASP A 436 6.12 -35.82 -14.51
C ASP A 436 5.74 -34.64 -15.41
N VAL A 437 6.13 -33.40 -15.03
CA VAL A 437 5.99 -32.21 -15.89
C VAL A 437 6.77 -32.42 -17.18
N ASP A 438 8.01 -32.90 -17.09
CA ASP A 438 8.87 -33.14 -18.25
C ASP A 438 8.29 -34.25 -19.15
N LYS A 439 7.73 -35.32 -18.57
CA LYS A 439 7.06 -36.40 -19.31
C LYS A 439 5.83 -35.87 -20.07
N PHE A 440 4.95 -35.09 -19.40
CA PHE A 440 3.77 -34.54 -20.07
C PHE A 440 4.12 -33.50 -21.13
N ARG A 441 5.15 -32.68 -20.90
CA ARG A 441 5.65 -31.71 -21.87
C ARG A 441 6.21 -32.39 -23.11
N LYS A 442 6.95 -33.48 -22.92
CA LYS A 442 7.48 -34.30 -23.99
C LYS A 442 6.35 -34.96 -24.79
N ALA A 443 5.35 -35.53 -24.11
CA ALA A 443 4.18 -36.12 -24.76
C ALA A 443 3.43 -35.08 -25.63
N LYS A 444 3.26 -33.85 -25.14
CA LYS A 444 2.67 -32.74 -25.92
C LYS A 444 3.49 -32.36 -27.14
N THR A 445 4.82 -32.37 -27.04
CA THR A 445 5.73 -32.00 -28.14
C THR A 445 5.83 -33.12 -29.18
N GLU A 446 5.98 -34.37 -28.75
CA GLU A 446 5.98 -35.53 -29.61
C GLU A 446 4.62 -35.75 -30.31
N GLY A 447 3.53 -35.41 -29.62
CA GLY A 447 2.20 -35.44 -30.19
C GLY A 447 2.05 -34.56 -31.45
N LYS A 448 2.66 -33.39 -31.50
CA LYS A 448 2.71 -32.55 -32.70
C LYS A 448 3.49 -33.23 -33.85
N SER A 449 4.59 -33.91 -33.51
CA SER A 449 5.37 -34.70 -34.48
C SER A 449 4.57 -35.88 -35.01
N TRP A 450 3.86 -36.58 -34.13
CA TRP A 450 2.98 -37.70 -34.53
C TRP A 450 1.80 -37.25 -35.41
N LEU A 451 1.19 -36.10 -35.14
CA LEU A 451 0.18 -35.50 -36.01
C LEU A 451 0.74 -35.23 -37.42
N ALA A 452 1.95 -34.68 -37.51
CA ALA A 452 2.62 -34.44 -38.79
C ALA A 452 2.95 -35.75 -39.52
N GLN A 453 3.32 -36.81 -38.79
CA GLN A 453 3.56 -38.15 -39.34
C GLN A 453 2.25 -38.76 -39.87
N ILE A 454 1.16 -38.68 -39.11
CA ILE A 454 -0.17 -39.15 -39.57
C ILE A 454 -0.58 -38.35 -40.80
N GLU A 455 -0.42 -37.05 -40.84
CA GLU A 455 -0.75 -36.22 -41.99
C GLU A 455 0.03 -36.68 -43.24
N THR A 456 1.30 -36.97 -43.11
CA THR A 456 2.14 -37.44 -44.20
C THR A 456 1.76 -38.85 -44.62
N LYS A 457 1.57 -39.78 -43.70
CA LYS A 457 1.12 -41.17 -43.93
C LYS A 457 -0.22 -41.19 -44.66
N GLU A 458 -1.17 -40.37 -44.19
CA GLU A 458 -2.50 -40.31 -44.81
C GLU A 458 -2.47 -39.65 -46.21
N ARG A 459 -1.60 -38.65 -46.45
CA ARG A 459 -1.39 -38.09 -47.79
C ARG A 459 -0.86 -39.13 -48.77
N GLU A 460 0.13 -39.92 -48.33
CA GLU A 460 0.72 -41.00 -49.15
C GLU A 460 -0.30 -42.12 -49.41
N ARG A 461 -1.05 -42.54 -48.39
CA ARG A 461 -2.03 -43.59 -48.48
C ARG A 461 -3.21 -43.22 -49.41
N THR A 462 -3.70 -42.00 -49.31
CA THR A 462 -4.89 -41.55 -50.03
C THR A 462 -4.60 -40.88 -51.37
N GLY A 463 -3.37 -40.41 -51.58
CA GLY A 463 -3.01 -39.60 -52.75
C GLY A 463 -3.56 -38.17 -52.72
N ILE A 464 -4.17 -37.73 -51.60
CA ILE A 464 -4.73 -36.40 -51.44
C ILE A 464 -3.65 -35.42 -51.08
N LYS A 465 -3.13 -34.64 -52.02
CA LYS A 465 -1.95 -33.76 -51.85
C LYS A 465 -2.18 -32.62 -50.89
N ASN A 466 -3.40 -32.16 -50.72
CA ASN A 466 -3.74 -31.02 -49.86
C ASN A 466 -4.44 -31.42 -48.55
N LEU A 467 -4.41 -32.66 -48.17
CA LEU A 467 -4.91 -33.16 -46.89
C LEU A 467 -4.13 -32.50 -45.77
N ARG A 468 -4.83 -31.93 -44.78
CA ARG A 468 -4.22 -31.31 -43.60
C ARG A 468 -4.95 -31.69 -42.32
N ILE A 469 -4.21 -31.89 -41.25
CA ILE A 469 -4.78 -32.04 -39.93
C ILE A 469 -4.92 -30.63 -39.32
N LYS A 470 -6.13 -30.32 -38.89
CA LYS A 470 -6.48 -29.06 -38.20
C LYS A 470 -7.19 -29.34 -36.89
N TYR A 471 -7.24 -28.35 -36.01
CA TYR A 471 -7.94 -28.42 -34.74
C TYR A 471 -9.10 -27.44 -34.66
N ASN A 472 -10.18 -27.88 -34.02
CA ASN A 472 -11.35 -27.05 -33.71
C ASN A 472 -11.86 -27.43 -32.31
N LYS A 473 -12.17 -26.42 -31.48
CA LYS A 473 -12.65 -26.64 -30.09
C LYS A 473 -13.90 -27.53 -29.98
N VAL A 474 -14.73 -27.59 -31.02
CA VAL A 474 -15.97 -28.40 -31.02
C VAL A 474 -15.74 -29.84 -31.44
N PHE A 475 -14.84 -30.06 -32.40
CA PHE A 475 -14.65 -31.37 -33.04
C PHE A 475 -13.29 -32.01 -32.74
N GLY A 476 -12.38 -31.31 -32.07
CA GLY A 476 -11.02 -31.75 -31.84
C GLY A 476 -10.15 -31.70 -33.11
N TYR A 477 -9.20 -32.62 -33.23
CA TYR A 477 -8.38 -32.77 -34.43
C TYR A 477 -9.18 -33.46 -35.56
N TYR A 478 -9.07 -32.94 -36.77
CA TYR A 478 -9.74 -33.48 -37.94
C TYR A 478 -8.86 -33.35 -39.19
N LEU A 479 -9.11 -34.27 -40.15
CA LEU A 479 -8.56 -34.24 -41.50
C LEU A 479 -9.43 -33.36 -42.37
N GLU A 480 -8.88 -32.32 -42.96
CA GLU A 480 -9.61 -31.47 -43.91
C GLU A 480 -9.27 -31.88 -45.34
N VAL A 481 -10.28 -32.26 -46.13
CA VAL A 481 -10.19 -32.64 -47.52
C VAL A 481 -11.01 -31.69 -48.35
N THR A 482 -10.43 -31.07 -49.37
CA THR A 482 -11.18 -30.20 -50.29
C THR A 482 -12.07 -31.01 -51.19
N ASN A 483 -13.20 -30.43 -51.63
CA ASN A 483 -14.22 -31.11 -52.46
C ASN A 483 -13.65 -31.72 -53.75
N SER A 484 -12.54 -31.19 -54.29
CA SER A 484 -11.84 -31.72 -55.46
C SER A 484 -11.22 -33.11 -55.28
N TYR A 485 -11.05 -33.56 -54.05
CA TYR A 485 -10.45 -34.87 -53.72
C TYR A 485 -11.40 -35.78 -52.96
N LYS A 486 -12.70 -35.47 -52.95
CA LYS A 486 -13.72 -36.22 -52.22
C LYS A 486 -13.83 -37.69 -52.63
N ASP A 487 -13.63 -37.98 -53.89
CA ASP A 487 -13.72 -39.33 -54.44
C ASP A 487 -12.52 -40.23 -54.05
N LEU A 488 -11.46 -39.63 -53.50
CA LEU A 488 -10.27 -40.35 -53.00
C LEU A 488 -10.31 -40.61 -51.49
N VAL A 489 -11.40 -40.22 -50.83
CA VAL A 489 -11.53 -40.42 -49.38
C VAL A 489 -11.81 -41.88 -49.08
N PRO A 490 -11.01 -42.57 -48.26
CA PRO A 490 -11.23 -43.96 -47.88
C PRO A 490 -12.52 -44.18 -47.08
N GLU A 491 -13.05 -45.42 -47.11
CA GLU A 491 -14.29 -45.79 -46.38
C GLU A 491 -14.13 -45.75 -44.84
N ASP A 492 -12.88 -45.86 -44.36
CA ASP A 492 -12.56 -45.79 -42.91
C ASP A 492 -12.58 -44.35 -42.35
N TYR A 493 -12.71 -43.33 -43.19
CA TYR A 493 -12.85 -41.94 -42.75
C TYR A 493 -14.29 -41.66 -42.28
N ILE A 494 -14.43 -41.25 -41.03
CA ILE A 494 -15.73 -40.88 -40.45
C ILE A 494 -15.96 -39.39 -40.69
N ARG A 495 -16.94 -39.04 -41.53
CA ARG A 495 -17.29 -37.64 -41.81
C ARG A 495 -17.97 -37.00 -40.62
N LYS A 496 -17.46 -35.82 -40.21
CA LYS A 496 -18.00 -35.02 -39.11
C LYS A 496 -18.71 -33.76 -39.56
N GLN A 497 -18.21 -33.09 -40.59
CA GLN A 497 -18.81 -31.86 -41.07
C GLN A 497 -18.54 -31.64 -42.57
N THR A 498 -19.55 -31.12 -43.26
CA THR A 498 -19.46 -30.66 -44.65
C THR A 498 -19.41 -29.11 -44.64
N LEU A 499 -18.41 -28.55 -45.31
CA LEU A 499 -18.25 -27.12 -45.55
C LEU A 499 -18.47 -26.82 -47.04
N THR A 500 -18.56 -25.54 -47.38
CA THR A 500 -18.79 -25.12 -48.79
C THR A 500 -17.69 -25.61 -49.73
N ASN A 501 -16.42 -25.64 -49.29
CA ASN A 501 -15.28 -25.98 -50.13
C ASN A 501 -14.47 -27.19 -49.67
N ALA A 502 -14.84 -27.84 -48.53
CA ALA A 502 -14.12 -28.96 -47.95
C ALA A 502 -15.03 -29.82 -47.07
N GLU A 503 -14.60 -31.03 -46.78
CA GLU A 503 -15.21 -31.89 -45.76
C GLU A 503 -14.20 -32.23 -44.67
N ARG A 504 -14.69 -32.41 -43.44
CA ARG A 504 -13.92 -32.72 -42.24
C ARG A 504 -14.18 -34.18 -41.83
N TYR A 505 -13.09 -34.89 -41.65
CA TYR A 505 -13.10 -36.31 -41.31
C TYR A 505 -12.28 -36.57 -40.05
N ILE A 506 -12.58 -37.67 -39.38
CA ILE A 506 -11.76 -38.25 -38.31
C ILE A 506 -11.43 -39.70 -38.62
N THR A 507 -10.30 -40.17 -38.13
CA THR A 507 -9.93 -41.60 -38.13
C THR A 507 -9.79 -42.08 -36.70
N PRO A 508 -9.94 -43.39 -36.42
CA PRO A 508 -9.70 -43.94 -35.07
C PRO A 508 -8.29 -43.62 -34.55
N GLU A 509 -7.28 -43.75 -35.41
CA GLU A 509 -5.86 -43.43 -35.05
C GLU A 509 -5.68 -41.95 -34.64
N LEU A 510 -6.32 -41.03 -35.38
CA LEU A 510 -6.30 -39.60 -35.04
C LEU A 510 -7.02 -39.32 -33.73
N LYS A 511 -8.09 -40.04 -33.42
CA LYS A 511 -8.85 -39.87 -32.18
C LYS A 511 -8.11 -40.38 -30.95
N GLU A 512 -7.44 -41.54 -31.05
CA GLU A 512 -6.57 -42.05 -29.97
C GLU A 512 -5.42 -41.10 -29.66
N LEU A 513 -4.79 -40.55 -30.72
CA LEU A 513 -3.74 -39.57 -30.57
C LEU A 513 -4.25 -38.27 -29.93
N GLU A 514 -5.45 -37.81 -30.34
CA GLU A 514 -6.10 -36.64 -29.74
C GLU A 514 -6.31 -36.81 -28.23
N ASP A 515 -6.87 -37.94 -27.82
CA ASP A 515 -7.14 -38.23 -26.41
C ASP A 515 -5.82 -38.28 -25.60
N THR A 516 -4.73 -38.73 -26.21
CA THR A 516 -3.39 -38.73 -25.60
C THR A 516 -2.82 -37.32 -25.46
N ILE A 517 -2.90 -36.49 -26.48
CA ILE A 517 -2.35 -35.13 -26.49
C ILE A 517 -3.13 -34.22 -25.56
N LEU A 518 -4.50 -34.21 -25.68
CA LEU A 518 -5.34 -33.36 -24.84
C LEU A 518 -5.29 -33.78 -23.38
N GLY A 519 -5.29 -35.08 -23.10
CA GLY A 519 -5.13 -35.58 -21.72
C GLY A 519 -3.77 -35.24 -21.11
N ALA A 520 -2.70 -35.21 -21.90
CA ALA A 520 -1.38 -34.79 -21.42
C ALA A 520 -1.33 -33.27 -21.16
N GLU A 521 -1.98 -32.45 -21.99
CA GLU A 521 -2.04 -30.99 -21.83
C GLU A 521 -2.81 -30.59 -20.58
N GLU A 522 -3.98 -31.19 -20.35
CA GLU A 522 -4.78 -30.93 -19.15
C GLU A 522 -4.03 -31.34 -17.86
N LYS A 523 -3.41 -32.52 -17.87
CA LYS A 523 -2.63 -33.01 -16.74
C LYS A 523 -1.38 -32.14 -16.50
N LEU A 524 -0.71 -31.69 -17.57
CA LEU A 524 0.44 -30.80 -17.47
C LEU A 524 0.04 -29.49 -16.81
N THR A 525 -1.02 -28.84 -17.29
CA THR A 525 -1.48 -27.54 -16.73
C THR A 525 -1.93 -27.68 -15.27
N ALA A 526 -2.65 -28.76 -14.94
CA ALA A 526 -3.08 -29.03 -13.58
C ALA A 526 -1.89 -29.26 -12.63
N LEU A 527 -0.88 -30.04 -13.06
CA LEU A 527 0.32 -30.33 -12.27
C LEU A 527 1.20 -29.08 -12.12
N GLU A 528 1.38 -28.29 -13.18
CA GLU A 528 2.12 -27.01 -13.08
C GLU A 528 1.44 -26.04 -12.12
N TYR A 529 0.09 -26.00 -12.10
CA TYR A 529 -0.66 -25.19 -11.15
C TYR A 529 -0.45 -25.66 -9.70
N GLU A 530 -0.52 -26.96 -9.44
CA GLU A 530 -0.30 -27.55 -8.12
C GLU A 530 1.10 -27.25 -7.60
N LEU A 531 2.12 -27.48 -8.42
CA LEU A 531 3.51 -27.23 -8.06
C LEU A 531 3.81 -25.74 -7.85
N PHE A 532 3.25 -24.86 -8.69
CA PHE A 532 3.35 -23.43 -8.51
C PHE A 532 2.72 -22.99 -7.19
N THR A 533 1.55 -23.50 -6.86
CA THR A 533 0.88 -23.24 -5.58
C THR A 533 1.74 -23.68 -4.40
N GLY A 534 2.34 -24.88 -4.48
CA GLY A 534 3.27 -25.39 -3.46
C GLY A 534 4.51 -24.51 -3.27
N ILE A 535 5.09 -23.99 -4.36
CA ILE A 535 6.21 -23.03 -4.29
C ILE A 535 5.78 -21.74 -3.60
N ARG A 536 4.64 -21.19 -3.98
CA ARG A 536 4.07 -19.98 -3.38
C ARG A 536 3.81 -20.15 -1.89
N ASP A 537 3.21 -21.27 -1.48
CA ASP A 537 2.91 -21.58 -0.08
C ASP A 537 4.19 -21.79 0.74
N ARG A 538 5.24 -22.36 0.14
CA ARG A 538 6.55 -22.47 0.77
C ARG A 538 7.16 -21.08 1.05
N ILE A 539 7.05 -20.14 0.12
CA ILE A 539 7.51 -18.76 0.33
C ILE A 539 6.64 -18.08 1.40
N ALA A 540 5.33 -18.25 1.35
CA ALA A 540 4.42 -17.69 2.34
C ALA A 540 4.74 -18.15 3.77
N SER A 541 5.18 -19.40 3.96
CA SER A 541 5.58 -19.90 5.27
C SER A 541 6.79 -19.19 5.89
N GLU A 542 7.56 -18.47 5.09
CA GLU A 542 8.74 -17.69 5.53
C GLU A 542 8.46 -16.18 5.65
N VAL A 543 7.19 -15.79 5.73
CA VAL A 543 6.75 -14.39 5.73
C VAL A 543 7.49 -13.51 6.74
N VAL A 544 7.73 -13.99 7.96
CA VAL A 544 8.40 -13.24 9.03
C VAL A 544 9.85 -12.89 8.67
N ARG A 545 10.60 -13.86 8.08
CA ARG A 545 11.98 -13.65 7.63
C ARG A 545 12.03 -12.62 6.50
N ILE A 546 11.12 -12.75 5.54
CA ILE A 546 11.02 -11.86 4.39
C ILE A 546 10.67 -10.43 4.83
N GLN A 547 9.68 -10.26 5.72
CA GLN A 547 9.30 -8.96 6.25
C GLN A 547 10.43 -8.28 7.03
N LYS A 548 11.17 -9.04 7.84
CA LYS A 548 12.32 -8.51 8.56
C LYS A 548 13.39 -8.00 7.60
N THR A 549 13.71 -8.77 6.56
CA THR A 549 14.65 -8.37 5.51
C THR A 549 14.15 -7.16 4.73
N ALA A 550 12.88 -7.12 4.34
CA ALA A 550 12.29 -5.99 3.64
C ALA A 550 12.40 -4.68 4.45
N LYS A 551 12.14 -4.74 5.76
CA LYS A 551 12.30 -3.60 6.67
C LYS A 551 13.77 -3.16 6.81
N ALA A 552 14.71 -4.10 6.85
CA ALA A 552 16.13 -3.80 6.85
C ALA A 552 16.58 -3.09 5.56
N VAL A 553 16.13 -3.58 4.41
CA VAL A 553 16.36 -2.95 3.09
C VAL A 553 15.76 -1.55 3.05
N ALA A 554 14.53 -1.37 3.52
CA ALA A 554 13.86 -0.06 3.56
C ALA A 554 14.61 0.96 4.43
N LYS A 555 15.04 0.56 5.63
CA LYS A 555 15.87 1.40 6.51
C LYS A 555 17.19 1.79 5.84
N LEU A 556 17.89 0.83 5.24
CA LEU A 556 19.14 1.08 4.52
C LEU A 556 18.96 2.10 3.40
N ASP A 557 17.91 1.95 2.61
CA ASP A 557 17.58 2.85 1.50
C ASP A 557 17.30 4.28 1.98
N VAL A 558 16.62 4.43 3.11
CA VAL A 558 16.40 5.74 3.74
C VAL A 558 17.72 6.42 4.09
N PHE A 559 18.64 5.73 4.78
CA PHE A 559 19.92 6.32 5.17
C PHE A 559 20.82 6.59 3.97
N ALA A 560 20.81 5.73 2.97
CA ALA A 560 21.50 5.96 1.71
C ALA A 560 20.94 7.19 0.96
N SER A 561 19.62 7.38 0.97
CA SER A 561 18.97 8.57 0.42
C SER A 561 19.35 9.84 1.17
N LEU A 562 19.24 9.85 2.50
CA LEU A 562 19.59 11.01 3.33
C LEU A 562 21.07 11.36 3.21
N ALA A 563 21.94 10.38 3.17
CA ALA A 563 23.38 10.60 2.96
C ALA A 563 23.66 11.19 1.56
N TYR A 564 23.01 10.66 0.52
CA TYR A 564 23.13 11.18 -0.84
C TYR A 564 22.67 12.65 -0.94
N VAL A 565 21.51 12.97 -0.32
CA VAL A 565 20.98 14.34 -0.32
C VAL A 565 21.89 15.29 0.46
N ALA A 566 22.41 14.85 1.60
CA ALA A 566 23.32 15.65 2.42
C ALA A 566 24.61 16.00 1.67
N ASP A 567 25.21 15.04 0.98
CA ASP A 567 26.41 15.27 0.17
C ASP A 567 26.12 16.23 -1.00
N ARG A 568 25.06 15.95 -1.77
CA ARG A 568 24.70 16.73 -2.97
C ARG A 568 24.30 18.17 -2.64
N ASN A 569 23.59 18.40 -1.54
CA ASN A 569 23.06 19.70 -1.15
C ASN A 569 23.92 20.41 -0.09
N HIS A 570 25.10 19.87 0.23
CA HIS A 570 26.01 20.40 1.24
C HIS A 570 25.33 20.64 2.59
N TYR A 571 24.63 19.62 3.08
CA TYR A 571 24.04 19.62 4.41
C TYR A 571 25.09 19.20 5.44
N VAL A 572 24.99 19.72 6.65
CA VAL A 572 25.92 19.43 7.74
C VAL A 572 25.29 18.59 8.82
N LYS A 573 26.09 17.81 9.52
CA LYS A 573 25.67 17.07 10.71
C LYS A 573 25.33 18.02 11.85
N PRO A 574 24.08 18.08 12.35
CA PRO A 574 23.73 18.88 13.49
C PRO A 574 24.29 18.27 14.78
N LYS A 575 24.61 19.12 15.74
CA LYS A 575 24.81 18.73 17.14
C LYS A 575 23.46 18.71 17.84
N ILE A 576 23.20 17.72 18.66
CA ILE A 576 21.95 17.59 19.41
C ILE A 576 22.22 17.87 20.87
N ASN A 577 21.43 18.76 21.49
CA ASN A 577 21.59 19.14 22.89
C ASN A 577 20.25 19.06 23.66
N GLU A 578 20.35 18.89 24.97
CA GLU A 578 19.21 18.89 25.90
C GLU A 578 19.03 20.22 26.62
N ARG A 579 19.92 21.19 26.38
CA ARG A 579 19.90 22.53 26.98
C ARG A 579 18.77 23.40 26.41
N GLY A 580 18.13 22.95 25.31
CA GLY A 580 17.06 23.69 24.65
C GLY A 580 17.56 24.89 23.82
N VAL A 581 18.85 24.95 23.50
CA VAL A 581 19.43 25.99 22.63
C VAL A 581 19.28 25.59 21.18
N ILE A 582 18.78 26.49 20.35
CA ILE A 582 18.76 26.38 18.90
C ILE A 582 19.70 27.44 18.32
N ASP A 583 20.88 27.03 17.85
CA ASP A 583 21.88 27.90 17.24
C ASP A 583 22.17 27.38 15.83
N ILE A 584 21.67 28.10 14.84
CA ILE A 584 21.81 27.78 13.41
C ILE A 584 22.63 28.88 12.76
N ARG A 585 23.71 28.51 12.09
CA ARG A 585 24.55 29.43 11.33
C ARG A 585 24.45 29.09 9.85
N GLY A 586 24.27 30.14 9.05
CA GLY A 586 24.14 29.96 7.58
C GLY A 586 22.99 29.06 7.17
N GLY A 587 21.87 29.10 7.90
CA GLY A 587 20.69 28.28 7.60
C GLY A 587 20.07 28.61 6.26
N ARG A 588 19.62 27.59 5.52
CA ARG A 588 18.95 27.69 4.22
C ARG A 588 17.62 26.97 4.24
N HIS A 589 16.69 27.41 3.40
CA HIS A 589 15.40 26.73 3.28
C HIS A 589 15.52 25.53 2.34
N PRO A 590 15.35 24.29 2.82
CA PRO A 590 15.68 23.08 2.03
C PRO A 590 14.87 22.96 0.72
N VAL A 591 13.63 23.42 0.71
CA VAL A 591 12.76 23.35 -0.47
C VAL A 591 13.00 24.54 -1.39
N VAL A 592 13.02 25.76 -0.86
CA VAL A 592 13.14 26.97 -1.68
C VAL A 592 14.47 26.98 -2.43
N GLU A 593 15.58 26.59 -1.82
CA GLU A 593 16.88 26.51 -2.50
C GLU A 593 16.89 25.56 -3.70
N GLN A 594 16.06 24.50 -3.67
CA GLN A 594 15.93 23.55 -4.78
C GLN A 594 14.93 24.00 -5.86
N MET A 595 14.02 24.92 -5.52
CA MET A 595 13.01 25.44 -6.46
C MET A 595 13.49 26.67 -7.24
N LEU A 596 14.65 27.25 -6.89
CA LEU A 596 15.23 28.43 -7.51
C LEU A 596 16.50 28.06 -8.32
N PRO A 597 16.36 27.40 -9.48
CA PRO A 597 17.52 27.00 -10.27
C PRO A 597 18.30 28.24 -10.75
N GLY A 598 19.60 28.25 -10.46
CA GLY A 598 20.51 29.33 -10.90
C GLY A 598 20.51 30.58 -10.01
N GLN A 599 19.74 30.61 -8.92
CA GLN A 599 19.80 31.67 -7.92
C GLN A 599 20.37 31.11 -6.61
N MET A 600 21.30 31.86 -6.01
CA MET A 600 21.86 31.48 -4.70
C MET A 600 20.87 31.89 -3.61
N PHE A 601 20.50 30.94 -2.73
CA PHE A 601 19.71 31.22 -1.54
C PHE A 601 20.57 32.00 -0.54
N ILE A 602 20.05 33.12 -0.02
CA ILE A 602 20.75 33.90 0.99
C ILE A 602 20.52 33.24 2.35
N SER A 603 21.58 32.74 2.95
CA SER A 603 21.54 32.07 4.24
C SER A 603 21.26 33.04 5.41
N ASN A 604 20.73 32.51 6.51
CA ASN A 604 20.35 33.28 7.69
C ASN A 604 20.78 32.56 8.98
N ASP A 605 21.18 33.33 9.97
CA ASP A 605 21.45 32.83 11.30
C ASP A 605 20.19 32.86 12.18
N THR A 606 20.08 31.90 13.10
CA THR A 606 18.99 31.84 14.07
C THR A 606 19.54 31.42 15.42
N TYR A 607 19.21 32.17 16.45
CA TYR A 607 19.57 31.84 17.82
C TYR A 607 18.35 31.98 18.75
N LEU A 608 17.96 30.88 19.40
CA LEU A 608 16.92 30.84 20.42
C LEU A 608 17.41 30.04 21.63
N ASP A 609 17.06 30.46 22.83
CA ASP A 609 17.39 29.75 24.07
C ASP A 609 16.18 29.68 25.02
N ASN A 610 16.35 29.07 26.18
CA ASN A 610 15.34 29.07 27.25
C ASN A 610 15.49 30.26 28.22
N GLY A 611 16.43 31.15 27.94
CA GLY A 611 16.80 32.29 28.74
C GLY A 611 16.25 33.63 28.24
N ALA A 612 17.17 34.52 27.84
CA ALA A 612 16.87 35.87 27.38
C ALA A 612 16.38 35.89 25.91
N ASN A 613 16.81 34.94 25.09
CA ASN A 613 16.53 34.93 23.66
C ASN A 613 15.44 33.87 23.30
N ARG A 614 14.35 33.82 24.07
CA ARG A 614 13.27 32.85 23.80
C ARG A 614 12.35 33.27 22.69
N ILE A 615 12.13 34.56 22.53
CA ILE A 615 11.23 35.13 21.53
C ILE A 615 12.00 36.06 20.63
N ALA A 616 11.93 35.87 19.34
CA ALA A 616 12.40 36.79 18.33
C ALA A 616 11.20 37.41 17.61
N VAL A 617 11.05 38.73 17.76
CA VAL A 617 10.06 39.50 16.99
C VAL A 617 10.71 39.95 15.69
N ILE A 618 10.12 39.49 14.57
CA ILE A 618 10.66 39.69 13.23
C ILE A 618 9.82 40.72 12.50
N THR A 619 10.43 41.84 12.14
CA THR A 619 9.77 42.91 11.40
C THR A 619 10.37 43.05 10.00
N GLY A 620 9.61 43.66 9.11
CA GLY A 620 10.04 43.91 7.74
C GLY A 620 8.87 44.00 6.76
N PRO A 621 9.09 44.43 5.52
CA PRO A 621 8.04 44.56 4.52
C PRO A 621 7.49 43.17 4.11
N ASN A 622 6.28 43.17 3.54
CA ASN A 622 5.70 41.98 2.97
C ASN A 622 6.58 41.52 1.77
N MET A 623 6.65 40.21 1.55
CA MET A 623 7.49 39.58 0.54
C MET A 623 9.02 39.68 0.78
N ALA A 624 9.46 40.14 1.95
CA ALA A 624 10.88 40.21 2.30
C ALA A 624 11.49 38.86 2.77
N GLY A 625 10.69 37.79 2.79
CA GLY A 625 11.16 36.45 3.18
C GLY A 625 10.98 36.09 4.66
N LYS A 626 10.22 36.89 5.46
CA LYS A 626 9.97 36.60 6.87
C LYS A 626 9.42 35.18 7.09
N SER A 627 8.31 34.84 6.44
CA SER A 627 7.67 33.53 6.54
C SER A 627 8.59 32.41 6.07
N THR A 628 9.39 32.63 5.03
CA THR A 628 10.39 31.68 4.53
C THR A 628 11.46 31.40 5.60
N TYR A 629 11.98 32.46 6.23
CA TYR A 629 12.96 32.35 7.32
C TYR A 629 12.42 31.58 8.53
N MET A 630 11.18 31.87 8.93
CA MET A 630 10.55 31.21 10.06
C MET A 630 10.30 29.72 9.79
N ARG A 631 9.77 29.38 8.60
CA ARG A 631 9.60 27.99 8.17
C ARG A 631 10.93 27.25 8.04
N GLN A 632 11.97 27.89 7.50
CA GLN A 632 13.33 27.37 7.41
C GLN A 632 13.83 26.89 8.77
N THR A 633 13.67 27.70 9.81
CA THR A 633 14.09 27.35 11.17
C THR A 633 13.36 26.10 11.68
N ALA A 634 12.04 26.05 11.50
CA ALA A 634 11.25 24.89 11.91
C ALA A 634 11.66 23.63 11.14
N LEU A 635 11.92 23.73 9.83
CA LEU A 635 12.34 22.61 8.99
C LEU A 635 13.73 22.10 9.36
N ILE A 636 14.67 22.98 9.69
CA ILE A 636 16.01 22.59 10.16
C ILE A 636 15.93 21.83 11.49
N VAL A 637 15.13 22.31 12.44
CA VAL A 637 14.91 21.62 13.72
C VAL A 637 14.25 20.25 13.49
N LEU A 638 13.24 20.19 12.61
CA LEU A 638 12.56 18.95 12.26
C LEU A 638 13.52 17.94 11.62
N LEU A 639 14.33 18.37 10.64
CA LEU A 639 15.32 17.52 9.99
C LEU A 639 16.34 16.96 10.99
N ALA A 640 16.81 17.77 11.92
CA ALA A 640 17.71 17.32 12.97
C ALA A 640 17.09 16.20 13.83
N GLN A 641 15.81 16.32 14.18
CA GLN A 641 15.08 15.32 14.97
C GLN A 641 14.57 14.13 14.18
N VAL A 642 14.48 14.22 12.87
CA VAL A 642 14.35 13.04 11.98
C VAL A 642 15.63 12.19 12.00
N GLY A 643 16.74 12.79 12.38
CA GLY A 643 18.07 12.18 12.32
C GLY A 643 18.73 12.37 10.95
N SER A 644 18.46 13.50 10.28
CA SER A 644 19.06 13.91 9.01
C SER A 644 20.06 15.04 9.20
N PHE A 645 21.00 15.17 8.27
CA PHE A 645 21.80 16.36 8.13
C PHE A 645 20.93 17.55 7.71
N VAL A 646 21.37 18.75 7.99
CA VAL A 646 20.57 19.97 7.86
C VAL A 646 21.21 20.99 6.92
N PRO A 647 20.40 21.80 6.20
CA PRO A 647 20.88 22.85 5.31
C PRO A 647 21.38 24.07 6.09
N ALA A 648 22.61 24.00 6.57
CA ALA A 648 23.25 25.07 7.33
C ALA A 648 24.78 24.96 7.23
N ASP A 649 25.52 25.99 7.66
CA ASP A 649 26.97 25.91 7.82
C ASP A 649 27.33 25.20 9.14
N SER A 650 26.54 25.42 10.16
CA SER A 650 26.58 24.66 11.42
C SER A 650 25.24 24.76 12.15
N ALA A 651 24.89 23.74 12.92
CA ALA A 651 23.68 23.73 13.73
C ALA A 651 23.91 23.02 15.08
N ASP A 652 23.47 23.66 16.18
CA ASP A 652 23.36 23.05 17.50
C ASP A 652 21.88 23.13 17.91
N ILE A 653 21.21 21.97 17.92
CA ILE A 653 19.77 21.88 18.00
C ILE A 653 19.32 21.25 19.31
N GLY A 654 18.68 22.06 20.14
CA GLY A 654 17.96 21.58 21.33
C GLY A 654 16.71 20.83 20.98
N ILE A 655 16.55 19.66 21.57
CA ILE A 655 15.38 18.82 21.32
C ILE A 655 14.10 19.58 21.69
N VAL A 656 13.15 19.62 20.76
CA VAL A 656 11.81 20.17 20.98
C VAL A 656 10.78 19.02 21.00
N ASP A 657 9.79 19.14 21.87
CA ASP A 657 8.71 18.15 21.99
C ASP A 657 7.60 18.39 20.98
N ARG A 658 7.43 19.63 20.51
CA ARG A 658 6.37 20.03 19.57
C ARG A 658 6.82 21.17 18.68
N ILE A 659 6.38 21.15 17.46
CA ILE A 659 6.43 22.28 16.54
C ILE A 659 5.00 22.71 16.21
N PHE A 660 4.68 23.97 16.50
CA PHE A 660 3.43 24.59 16.11
C PHE A 660 3.69 25.73 15.15
N THR A 661 2.90 25.78 14.09
CA THR A 661 2.98 26.87 13.12
C THR A 661 1.62 27.49 12.89
N ARG A 662 1.55 28.80 12.92
CA ARG A 662 0.47 29.61 12.38
C ARG A 662 1.07 30.53 11.33
N VAL A 663 0.74 30.28 10.07
CA VAL A 663 1.24 31.05 8.93
C VAL A 663 0.06 31.51 8.11
N GLY A 664 0.05 32.76 7.70
CA GLY A 664 -0.99 33.55 7.03
C GLY A 664 -2.20 32.82 6.43
N ALA A 665 -3.33 33.48 6.37
CA ALA A 665 -4.61 32.88 5.99
C ALA A 665 -4.57 32.16 4.63
N SER A 666 -4.79 30.86 4.60
CA SER A 666 -5.46 30.25 3.46
C SER A 666 -6.96 30.51 3.67
N ASP A 667 -7.60 31.26 2.77
CA ASP A 667 -9.04 31.40 2.75
C ASP A 667 -9.65 30.01 2.59
N ASP A 668 -10.09 29.43 3.69
CA ASP A 668 -10.86 28.19 3.68
C ASP A 668 -12.35 28.53 3.57
N LEU A 669 -12.73 28.97 2.37
CA LEU A 669 -14.11 29.29 2.03
C LEU A 669 -15.06 28.08 2.18
N ALA A 670 -14.51 26.87 2.18
CA ALA A 670 -15.30 25.65 2.25
C ALA A 670 -15.87 25.38 3.66
N SER A 671 -15.19 25.85 4.73
CA SER A 671 -15.62 25.60 6.11
C SER A 671 -16.71 26.57 6.59
N GLY A 672 -17.02 27.62 5.84
CA GLY A 672 -17.99 28.66 6.24
C GLY A 672 -17.60 29.48 7.49
N GLN A 673 -16.39 29.27 8.02
CA GLN A 673 -15.84 30.02 9.16
C GLN A 673 -15.13 31.28 8.69
N SER A 674 -15.25 32.37 9.45
CA SER A 674 -14.47 33.56 9.15
C SER A 674 -12.97 33.27 9.35
N THR A 675 -12.12 33.87 8.50
CA THR A 675 -10.64 33.77 8.61
C THR A 675 -10.15 34.12 10.01
N PHE A 676 -10.78 35.06 10.68
CA PHE A 676 -10.52 35.45 12.07
C PHE A 676 -10.79 34.28 13.06
N MET A 677 -11.92 33.59 12.91
CA MET A 677 -12.28 32.46 13.80
C MET A 677 -11.30 31.30 13.62
N VAL A 678 -10.92 30.99 12.38
CA VAL A 678 -9.90 29.95 12.08
C VAL A 678 -8.58 30.32 12.75
N GLU A 679 -8.13 31.56 12.58
CA GLU A 679 -6.93 32.09 13.21
C GLU A 679 -6.98 31.96 14.75
N MET A 680 -8.07 32.40 15.38
CA MET A 680 -8.20 32.35 16.83
C MET A 680 -8.27 30.92 17.37
N ASN A 681 -8.88 30.00 16.63
CA ASN A 681 -8.92 28.58 16.98
C ASN A 681 -7.51 27.96 16.92
N GLU A 682 -6.74 28.26 15.89
CA GLU A 682 -5.36 27.79 15.76
C GLU A 682 -4.47 28.35 16.87
N VAL A 683 -4.53 29.67 17.13
CA VAL A 683 -3.77 30.32 18.21
C VAL A 683 -4.16 29.77 19.59
N SER A 684 -5.45 29.66 19.88
CA SER A 684 -5.95 29.07 21.12
C SER A 684 -5.42 27.64 21.32
N ASN A 685 -5.39 26.88 20.24
CA ASN A 685 -4.81 25.55 20.29
C ASN A 685 -3.33 25.56 20.65
N ILE A 686 -2.55 26.38 19.98
CA ILE A 686 -1.13 26.49 20.24
C ILE A 686 -0.89 26.83 21.70
N LEU A 687 -1.57 27.86 22.20
CA LEU A 687 -1.39 28.33 23.60
C LEU A 687 -1.78 27.27 24.64
N ARG A 688 -2.78 26.43 24.36
CA ARG A 688 -3.22 25.36 25.28
C ARG A 688 -2.32 24.13 25.29
N ASN A 689 -1.68 23.82 24.16
CA ASN A 689 -0.95 22.56 23.98
C ASN A 689 0.57 22.73 23.90
N ALA A 690 1.08 23.93 23.75
CA ALA A 690 2.50 24.19 23.77
C ALA A 690 3.09 23.98 25.18
N THR A 691 4.35 23.62 25.22
CA THR A 691 5.15 23.43 26.44
C THR A 691 6.37 24.34 26.40
N PRO A 692 7.11 24.53 27.51
CA PRO A 692 8.36 25.28 27.52
C PRO A 692 9.42 24.69 26.56
N LYS A 693 9.28 23.42 26.15
CA LYS A 693 10.18 22.76 25.19
C LYS A 693 9.76 22.93 23.74
N SER A 694 8.58 23.49 23.47
CA SER A 694 8.03 23.65 22.13
C SER A 694 8.74 24.74 21.32
N LEU A 695 8.66 24.65 20.00
CA LEU A 695 9.00 25.68 19.04
C LEU A 695 7.75 26.22 18.37
N LEU A 696 7.50 27.51 18.50
CA LEU A 696 6.34 28.20 17.94
C LEU A 696 6.76 29.10 16.78
N ILE A 697 6.02 28.99 15.67
CA ILE A 697 6.16 29.83 14.47
C ILE A 697 4.83 30.57 14.29
N LEU A 698 4.80 31.85 14.65
CA LEU A 698 3.57 32.68 14.64
C LEU A 698 3.74 33.81 13.64
N ASP A 699 3.10 33.69 12.49
CA ASP A 699 3.16 34.66 11.40
C ASP A 699 1.82 35.34 11.19
N GLU A 700 1.82 36.69 11.09
CA GLU A 700 0.67 37.53 10.82
C GLU A 700 -0.51 37.35 11.81
N ILE A 701 -0.24 37.28 13.11
CA ILE A 701 -1.30 37.19 14.12
C ILE A 701 -2.05 38.51 14.24
N GLY A 702 -3.39 38.43 14.29
CA GLY A 702 -4.28 39.60 14.41
C GLY A 702 -4.64 40.26 13.09
N ARG A 703 -4.29 39.66 11.94
CA ARG A 703 -4.58 40.23 10.62
C ARG A 703 -6.08 40.18 10.24
N GLY A 704 -6.82 39.21 10.79
CA GLY A 704 -8.21 38.95 10.43
C GLY A 704 -9.25 39.94 11.08
N THR A 705 -8.79 41.00 11.76
CA THR A 705 -9.67 41.95 12.48
C THR A 705 -9.18 43.40 12.32
N SER A 706 -9.81 44.34 13.07
CA SER A 706 -9.38 45.76 13.05
C SER A 706 -7.94 45.91 13.55
N THR A 707 -7.24 46.94 13.10
CA THR A 707 -5.81 47.19 13.45
C THR A 707 -5.58 47.22 14.96
N PHE A 708 -6.44 47.85 15.72
CA PHE A 708 -6.28 47.96 17.17
C PHE A 708 -6.58 46.65 17.91
N ASP A 709 -7.64 45.95 17.50
CA ASP A 709 -7.98 44.65 18.06
C ASP A 709 -6.89 43.61 17.72
N GLY A 710 -6.40 43.63 16.47
CA GLY A 710 -5.32 42.75 16.02
C GLY A 710 -4.04 42.99 16.81
N LEU A 711 -3.65 44.25 17.04
CA LEU A 711 -2.49 44.59 17.88
C LEU A 711 -2.67 44.15 19.33
N ALA A 712 -3.86 44.33 19.90
CA ALA A 712 -4.16 43.92 21.29
C ALA A 712 -4.07 42.39 21.43
N ILE A 713 -4.57 41.64 20.47
CA ILE A 713 -4.49 40.16 20.43
C ILE A 713 -3.05 39.71 20.30
N ALA A 714 -2.29 40.25 19.34
CA ALA A 714 -0.89 39.90 19.11
C ALA A 714 -0.04 40.17 20.36
N TRP A 715 -0.28 41.31 21.02
CA TRP A 715 0.39 41.68 22.25
C TRP A 715 0.10 40.71 23.39
N ALA A 716 -1.17 40.38 23.61
CA ALA A 716 -1.60 39.45 24.65
C ALA A 716 -1.03 38.03 24.41
N VAL A 717 -0.97 37.58 23.15
CA VAL A 717 -0.34 36.30 22.78
C VAL A 717 1.14 36.29 23.11
N ILE A 718 1.88 37.34 22.74
CA ILE A 718 3.32 37.43 23.06
C ILE A 718 3.55 37.46 24.58
N GLU A 719 2.77 38.25 25.35
CA GLU A 719 2.91 38.29 26.80
C GLU A 719 2.65 36.93 27.46
N HIS A 720 1.60 36.22 26.98
CA HIS A 720 1.30 34.87 27.48
C HIS A 720 2.44 33.89 27.22
N ILE A 721 3.06 33.95 26.04
CA ILE A 721 4.19 33.09 25.70
C ILE A 721 5.45 33.48 26.44
N ALA A 722 5.69 34.78 26.63
CA ALA A 722 6.86 35.30 27.30
C ALA A 722 6.91 35.01 28.81
N ASP A 723 5.76 34.89 29.46
CA ASP A 723 5.73 34.59 30.91
C ASP A 723 6.10 33.11 31.14
N LYS A 724 7.27 32.89 31.73
CA LYS A 724 7.77 31.54 32.09
C LYS A 724 6.86 30.77 33.05
N ARG A 725 6.02 31.47 33.81
CA ARG A 725 5.06 30.82 34.71
C ARG A 725 3.86 30.28 33.98
N ILE A 726 3.59 30.82 32.77
CA ILE A 726 2.46 30.40 31.93
C ILE A 726 2.95 29.44 30.86
N LEU A 727 3.88 29.83 30.00
CA LEU A 727 4.36 28.99 28.90
C LEU A 727 5.89 28.99 28.75
N GLY A 728 6.51 30.09 28.36
CA GLY A 728 7.96 30.19 28.20
C GLY A 728 8.56 29.44 27.01
N ALA A 729 7.78 29.19 25.94
CA ALA A 729 8.22 28.46 24.75
C ALA A 729 9.12 29.32 23.84
N LYS A 730 10.03 28.65 23.09
CA LYS A 730 10.80 29.28 22.02
C LYS A 730 9.92 29.68 20.86
N THR A 731 10.00 30.94 20.43
CA THR A 731 9.04 31.52 19.49
C THR A 731 9.71 32.42 18.46
N LEU A 732 9.39 32.23 17.19
CA LEU A 732 9.57 33.21 16.14
C LEU A 732 8.20 33.84 15.84
N PHE A 733 8.13 35.17 15.95
CA PHE A 733 6.90 35.94 15.83
C PHE A 733 7.05 37.05 14.79
N ALA A 734 6.16 37.09 13.76
CA ALA A 734 6.16 38.11 12.72
C ALA A 734 4.80 38.78 12.55
#